data_2f3796403b1e45ddb491c097ea09c492
#
_entry.id   2f3796403b1e45ddb491c097ea09c492
#
_cell.length_a   1.000
_cell.length_b   1.000
_cell.length_c   1.000
_cell.angle_alpha   90.00
_cell.angle_beta   90.00
_cell.angle_gamma   90.00
#
_symmetry.space_group_name_H-M   'P 1'
#
loop_
_entity.id
_entity.type
_entity.pdbx_description
1 polymer ?
#
loop_
_entity_poly.entity_id
_entity_poly.type
_entity_poly.pdbx_seq_one_letter_code
_entity_poly.pdbx_strand_id
1 'polypeptide(L)'
;MSQASTLPVNCDQPPDNEFADRLESELVRPGAELVLIEFRTRAGGELAEVDQILHDDSLMSRLRVILRKMEQQDIPILGLVPESLGLLQFEIALACHARLANSGNVSLHFPWAKYGLMPLLGGTQRLPRLVGIELASRILLQGEGSTIAQLVAPGLFHLADGDLRKSATEWATVNRAYRQPWDRNPGVIEATHSQAPTNRSLLEKAYLRLRERVAPEEAAPAAILRCLQEGLERSFDSGLRLEKEIWASVRLSRSTRNRIEIFHVAQPKAQREAVAKTSPFKRIGIVGAGQMGTGIATAAVRSSCDVVLVDFAQPALDRALDRIRKRVELDLSAERTASYRTDDFERLIHPSTSVSALAQCEFVVEAIFERLDLKQAVLAEISAAVDSRAILGSNTTTLPISDLALAVRNPERFLGTHFFAPAERMELLEIIRGKATSSETIGRALQLAGQMRKIPVIVRDGPGFFTSRVVMAYVQEALLMLREGISPWCVDNVAQNAGMPVGPLTVADLTSLDLLANIFESLANHGHGTARCALDSLEILRQFTTRSRLGRKTKAGIYNYDANYERVDWPELKYLYTPTAAEPVPSEIEQRLFVSQAIEASNALNEGIIEDPAMANLASVLGWSYPAARGGVLGYIEFIGADSFERVRQKLQRKFGNRFERPEKL
;
A
#
# COMPACT_ATOMS: atom_id res chain seq x y z
N MET A 1 11.25 -18.30 -47.45
CA MET A 1 11.19 -17.73 -46.11
C MET A 1 10.15 -16.62 -46.15
N SER A 2 8.97 -16.89 -45.65
CA SER A 2 7.85 -15.96 -45.64
C SER A 2 8.17 -14.74 -44.75
N GLN A 3 7.78 -13.56 -45.18
CA GLN A 3 7.96 -12.32 -44.44
C GLN A 3 7.03 -12.31 -43.21
N ALA A 4 7.55 -12.71 -42.03
CA ALA A 4 6.87 -12.44 -40.77
C ALA A 4 6.83 -10.92 -40.58
N SER A 5 5.64 -10.34 -40.51
CA SER A 5 5.50 -8.94 -40.14
C SER A 5 5.59 -8.82 -38.62
N THR A 6 6.48 -7.95 -38.13
CA THR A 6 6.67 -7.71 -36.70
C THR A 6 6.07 -6.36 -36.33
N LEU A 7 5.15 -6.35 -35.40
CA LEU A 7 4.54 -5.14 -34.85
C LEU A 7 5.13 -4.89 -33.45
N PRO A 8 6.06 -3.93 -33.28
CA PRO A 8 6.53 -3.58 -31.95
C PRO A 8 5.45 -2.78 -31.21
N VAL A 9 4.93 -3.32 -30.13
CA VAL A 9 4.14 -2.55 -29.16
C VAL A 9 5.15 -1.96 -28.17
N ASN A 10 5.43 -0.67 -28.34
CA ASN A 10 6.32 0.05 -27.44
C ASN A 10 5.53 0.49 -26.21
N CYS A 11 5.93 0.03 -25.03
CA CYS A 11 5.38 0.43 -23.77
C CYS A 11 5.99 1.70 -23.18
N ASP A 12 6.87 2.33 -23.89
CA ASP A 12 7.25 3.71 -23.58
C ASP A 12 6.08 4.66 -23.75
N GLN A 13 5.10 4.23 -24.52
CA GLN A 13 3.81 4.88 -24.74
C GLN A 13 2.71 3.83 -24.55
N PRO A 14 1.63 4.16 -23.83
CA PRO A 14 0.45 3.31 -23.78
C PRO A 14 -0.09 3.06 -25.20
N PRO A 15 -0.81 1.93 -25.45
CA PRO A 15 -1.36 1.63 -26.76
C PRO A 15 -2.26 2.78 -27.24
N ASP A 16 -1.81 3.54 -28.22
CA ASP A 16 -2.50 4.70 -28.79
C ASP A 16 -3.27 4.39 -30.08
N ASN A 17 -3.82 5.40 -30.70
CA ASN A 17 -4.54 5.23 -31.98
C ASN A 17 -3.60 4.77 -33.12
N GLU A 18 -2.33 5.16 -33.10
CA GLU A 18 -1.34 4.70 -34.07
C GLU A 18 -1.09 3.20 -33.94
N PHE A 19 -0.98 2.72 -32.69
CA PHE A 19 -0.91 1.28 -32.40
C PHE A 19 -2.16 0.55 -32.93
N ALA A 20 -3.35 1.10 -32.65
CA ALA A 20 -4.61 0.52 -33.13
C ALA A 20 -4.66 0.48 -34.66
N ASP A 21 -4.25 1.56 -35.34
CA ASP A 21 -4.17 1.63 -36.80
C ASP A 21 -3.22 0.59 -37.42
N ARG A 22 -2.05 0.45 -36.83
CA ARG A 22 -1.05 -0.56 -37.22
C ARG A 22 -1.58 -1.98 -37.04
N LEU A 23 -2.18 -2.26 -35.89
CA LEU A 23 -2.73 -3.58 -35.62
C LEU A 23 -3.87 -3.93 -36.59
N GLU A 24 -4.79 -3.01 -36.88
CA GLU A 24 -5.85 -3.23 -37.87
C GLU A 24 -5.29 -3.45 -39.25
N SER A 25 -4.26 -2.68 -39.65
CA SER A 25 -3.60 -2.80 -40.96
C SER A 25 -2.95 -4.18 -41.16
N GLU A 26 -2.26 -4.69 -40.10
CA GLU A 26 -1.62 -6.00 -40.18
C GLU A 26 -2.64 -7.17 -40.19
N LEU A 27 -3.80 -7.00 -39.57
CA LEU A 27 -4.87 -8.02 -39.56
C LEU A 27 -5.49 -8.23 -40.95
N VAL A 28 -5.44 -7.21 -41.83
CA VAL A 28 -6.00 -7.29 -43.20
C VAL A 28 -4.92 -7.39 -44.28
N ARG A 29 -3.65 -7.53 -43.91
CA ARG A 29 -2.53 -7.54 -44.82
C ARG A 29 -2.54 -8.82 -45.67
N PRO A 30 -2.61 -8.69 -47.05
CA PRO A 30 -2.62 -9.86 -47.89
C PRO A 30 -1.32 -10.63 -47.80
N GLY A 31 -1.39 -11.97 -47.66
CA GLY A 31 -0.22 -12.84 -47.62
C GLY A 31 0.55 -12.86 -46.31
N ALA A 32 0.04 -12.26 -45.23
CA ALA A 32 0.61 -12.42 -43.90
C ALA A 32 0.43 -13.88 -43.45
N GLU A 33 1.52 -14.51 -42.97
CA GLU A 33 1.51 -15.91 -42.44
C GLU A 33 1.65 -15.92 -40.93
N LEU A 34 2.14 -14.83 -40.32
CA LEU A 34 2.38 -14.69 -38.88
C LEU A 34 2.44 -13.20 -38.50
N VAL A 35 1.77 -12.84 -37.41
CA VAL A 35 1.89 -11.50 -36.79
C VAL A 35 2.55 -11.66 -35.42
N LEU A 36 3.59 -10.86 -35.15
CA LEU A 36 4.30 -10.82 -33.88
C LEU A 36 4.05 -9.47 -33.19
N ILE A 37 3.52 -9.51 -31.96
CA ILE A 37 3.37 -8.34 -31.12
C ILE A 37 4.46 -8.39 -30.06
N GLU A 38 5.41 -7.43 -30.10
CA GLU A 38 6.53 -7.38 -29.17
C GLU A 38 6.24 -6.36 -28.07
N PHE A 39 6.10 -6.84 -26.85
CA PHE A 39 5.85 -5.99 -25.69
C PHE A 39 7.17 -5.49 -25.09
N ARG A 40 7.25 -4.20 -24.80
CA ARG A 40 8.40 -3.57 -24.16
C ARG A 40 7.90 -2.71 -23.00
N THR A 41 8.46 -2.86 -21.82
CA THR A 41 8.06 -2.13 -20.63
C THR A 41 9.17 -1.17 -20.20
N ARG A 42 8.81 0.09 -19.90
CA ARG A 42 9.67 1.01 -19.17
C ARG A 42 9.12 1.28 -17.77
N ALA A 43 10.00 1.60 -16.85
CA ALA A 43 9.62 2.06 -15.51
C ALA A 43 8.71 3.31 -15.63
N GLY A 44 7.54 3.28 -15.01
CA GLY A 44 6.56 4.38 -15.03
C GLY A 44 5.49 4.30 -16.13
N GLY A 45 5.53 3.32 -17.04
CA GLY A 45 4.50 3.13 -18.08
C GLY A 45 3.11 2.85 -17.54
N GLU A 46 3.01 2.26 -16.34
CA GLU A 46 1.75 1.97 -15.65
C GLU A 46 0.87 3.22 -15.43
N LEU A 47 1.45 4.33 -15.01
CA LEU A 47 0.71 5.58 -14.79
C LEU A 47 0.13 6.13 -16.09
N ALA A 48 0.87 6.05 -17.19
CA ALA A 48 0.40 6.49 -18.49
C ALA A 48 -0.74 5.60 -19.04
N GLU A 49 -0.68 4.28 -18.79
CA GLU A 49 -1.79 3.37 -19.11
C GLU A 49 -3.05 3.68 -18.28
N VAL A 50 -2.91 3.99 -16.99
CA VAL A 50 -4.05 4.39 -16.14
C VAL A 50 -4.69 5.67 -16.66
N ASP A 51 -3.91 6.70 -17.03
CA ASP A 51 -4.41 7.93 -17.64
C ASP A 51 -5.24 7.63 -18.90
N GLN A 52 -4.73 6.77 -19.76
CA GLN A 52 -5.39 6.41 -21.00
C GLN A 52 -6.69 5.63 -20.78
N ILE A 53 -6.67 4.66 -19.86
CA ILE A 53 -7.85 3.91 -19.42
C ILE A 53 -8.97 4.84 -18.95
N LEU A 54 -8.62 5.92 -18.25
CA LEU A 54 -9.58 6.86 -17.68
C LEU A 54 -10.14 7.85 -18.69
N HIS A 55 -9.36 8.26 -19.69
CA HIS A 55 -9.68 9.42 -20.51
C HIS A 55 -9.97 9.10 -21.98
N ASP A 56 -9.61 7.90 -22.51
CA ASP A 56 -9.82 7.55 -23.92
C ASP A 56 -10.77 6.36 -24.14
N ASP A 57 -12.07 6.61 -23.91
CA ASP A 57 -13.12 5.62 -24.16
C ASP A 57 -13.22 5.19 -25.63
N SER A 58 -12.88 6.07 -26.55
CA SER A 58 -12.92 5.80 -27.98
C SER A 58 -11.91 4.72 -28.34
N LEU A 59 -10.66 4.92 -27.92
CA LEU A 59 -9.58 3.95 -28.11
C LEU A 59 -9.89 2.63 -27.42
N MET A 60 -10.37 2.66 -26.16
CA MET A 60 -10.71 1.43 -25.42
C MET A 60 -11.82 0.64 -26.13
N SER A 61 -12.81 1.32 -26.68
CA SER A 61 -13.88 0.68 -27.46
C SER A 61 -13.36 0.10 -28.76
N ARG A 62 -12.47 0.81 -29.44
CA ARG A 62 -11.80 0.36 -30.66
C ARG A 62 -10.93 -0.86 -30.41
N LEU A 63 -10.07 -0.83 -29.37
CA LEU A 63 -9.21 -1.94 -28.99
C LEU A 63 -10.03 -3.22 -28.69
N ARG A 64 -11.16 -3.13 -27.99
CA ARG A 64 -12.03 -4.30 -27.76
C ARG A 64 -12.42 -4.98 -29.08
N VAL A 65 -12.82 -4.19 -30.06
CA VAL A 65 -13.21 -4.72 -31.39
C VAL A 65 -12.01 -5.34 -32.11
N ILE A 66 -10.87 -4.65 -32.10
CA ILE A 66 -9.64 -5.13 -32.76
C ILE A 66 -9.18 -6.45 -32.14
N LEU A 67 -9.12 -6.51 -30.81
CA LEU A 67 -8.69 -7.71 -30.10
C LEU A 67 -9.60 -8.90 -30.39
N ARG A 68 -10.92 -8.68 -30.51
CA ARG A 68 -11.84 -9.75 -30.88
C ARG A 68 -11.65 -10.20 -32.31
N LYS A 69 -11.43 -9.29 -33.27
CA LYS A 69 -11.05 -9.61 -34.66
C LYS A 69 -9.74 -10.38 -34.73
N MET A 70 -8.76 -9.99 -33.90
CA MET A 70 -7.44 -10.64 -33.81
C MET A 70 -7.56 -12.12 -33.43
N GLU A 71 -8.38 -12.46 -32.47
CA GLU A 71 -8.62 -13.83 -32.02
C GLU A 71 -9.25 -14.72 -33.09
N GLN A 72 -10.02 -14.12 -33.98
CA GLN A 72 -10.75 -14.81 -35.05
C GLN A 72 -9.97 -14.97 -36.33
N GLN A 73 -8.71 -14.48 -36.39
CA GLN A 73 -7.88 -14.62 -37.58
C GLN A 73 -7.44 -16.07 -37.78
N ASP A 74 -7.30 -16.44 -39.05
CA ASP A 74 -6.75 -17.76 -39.46
C ASP A 74 -5.23 -17.82 -39.37
N ILE A 75 -4.55 -16.65 -39.29
CA ILE A 75 -3.11 -16.55 -39.11
C ILE A 75 -2.73 -16.50 -37.65
N PRO A 76 -1.62 -17.15 -37.22
CA PRO A 76 -1.12 -17.02 -35.85
C PRO A 76 -0.74 -15.59 -35.50
N ILE A 77 -1.21 -15.11 -34.35
CA ILE A 77 -0.84 -13.82 -33.77
C ILE A 77 -0.25 -14.09 -32.39
N LEU A 78 1.04 -13.80 -32.22
CA LEU A 78 1.80 -14.18 -31.05
C LEU A 78 2.35 -12.98 -30.30
N GLY A 79 2.22 -13.01 -28.97
CA GLY A 79 2.78 -12.00 -28.06
C GLY A 79 4.20 -12.40 -27.65
N LEU A 80 5.18 -11.53 -27.87
CA LEU A 80 6.55 -11.69 -27.38
C LEU A 80 6.75 -10.83 -26.14
N VAL A 81 7.08 -11.47 -25.01
CA VAL A 81 7.19 -10.84 -23.69
C VAL A 81 8.64 -10.99 -23.18
N PRO A 82 9.53 -10.06 -23.56
CA PRO A 82 10.94 -10.17 -23.16
C PRO A 82 11.16 -9.85 -21.66
N GLU A 83 10.37 -8.95 -21.09
CA GLU A 83 10.60 -8.44 -19.71
C GLU A 83 9.34 -8.50 -18.85
N SER A 84 8.44 -7.52 -18.97
CA SER A 84 7.24 -7.41 -18.15
C SER A 84 6.06 -6.90 -18.99
N LEU A 85 4.87 -6.84 -18.42
CA LEU A 85 3.66 -6.35 -19.09
C LEU A 85 2.98 -5.30 -18.21
N GLY A 86 2.54 -4.21 -18.81
CA GLY A 86 1.61 -3.25 -18.21
C GLY A 86 0.17 -3.79 -18.20
N LEU A 87 -0.77 -2.98 -17.69
CA LEU A 87 -2.18 -3.36 -17.53
C LEU A 87 -2.87 -3.64 -18.88
N LEU A 88 -2.80 -2.69 -19.80
CA LEU A 88 -3.38 -2.82 -21.15
C LEU A 88 -2.64 -3.86 -21.98
N GLN A 89 -1.32 -3.90 -21.86
CA GLN A 89 -0.51 -4.87 -22.57
C GLN A 89 -0.84 -6.30 -22.20
N PHE A 90 -1.09 -6.56 -20.91
CA PHE A 90 -1.51 -7.88 -20.47
C PHE A 90 -2.83 -8.29 -21.12
N GLU A 91 -3.82 -7.39 -21.17
CA GLU A 91 -5.08 -7.68 -21.83
C GLU A 91 -4.94 -7.90 -23.36
N ILE A 92 -4.05 -7.15 -24.01
CA ILE A 92 -3.71 -7.37 -25.41
C ILE A 92 -3.00 -8.73 -25.58
N ALA A 93 -2.05 -9.05 -24.70
CA ALA A 93 -1.36 -10.34 -24.73
C ALA A 93 -2.32 -11.52 -24.52
N LEU A 94 -3.34 -11.38 -23.67
CA LEU A 94 -4.37 -12.40 -23.48
C LEU A 94 -5.16 -12.71 -24.76
N ALA A 95 -5.32 -11.74 -25.64
CA ALA A 95 -6.00 -11.91 -26.92
C ALA A 95 -5.09 -12.56 -28.01
N CYS A 96 -3.77 -12.58 -27.83
CA CYS A 96 -2.85 -13.32 -28.71
C CYS A 96 -3.12 -14.83 -28.64
N HIS A 97 -2.86 -15.54 -29.78
CA HIS A 97 -3.01 -16.98 -29.85
C HIS A 97 -2.04 -17.72 -28.91
N ALA A 98 -0.81 -17.22 -28.77
CA ALA A 98 0.13 -17.64 -27.74
C ALA A 98 0.99 -16.48 -27.24
N ARG A 99 1.64 -16.67 -26.11
CA ARG A 99 2.55 -15.72 -25.43
C ARG A 99 3.86 -16.42 -25.15
N LEU A 100 4.95 -15.87 -25.67
CA LEU A 100 6.31 -16.42 -25.53
C LEU A 100 7.14 -15.48 -24.66
N ALA A 101 7.93 -16.04 -23.75
CA ALA A 101 8.83 -15.30 -22.88
C ALA A 101 10.19 -15.99 -22.76
N ASN A 102 11.27 -15.21 -22.58
CA ASN A 102 12.65 -15.71 -22.48
C ASN A 102 12.99 -16.26 -21.10
N SER A 103 12.36 -15.77 -20.05
CA SER A 103 12.72 -16.07 -18.68
C SER A 103 11.49 -16.36 -17.83
N GLY A 104 11.58 -17.43 -17.04
CA GLY A 104 10.57 -17.75 -16.04
C GLY A 104 10.55 -16.81 -14.83
N ASN A 105 11.61 -16.03 -14.63
CA ASN A 105 11.76 -15.16 -13.45
C ASN A 105 11.16 -13.77 -13.61
N VAL A 106 10.57 -13.45 -14.76
CA VAL A 106 9.87 -12.19 -14.96
C VAL A 106 8.59 -12.18 -14.13
N SER A 107 8.45 -11.20 -13.26
CA SER A 107 7.26 -11.00 -12.43
C SER A 107 6.26 -10.10 -13.13
N LEU A 108 5.01 -10.54 -13.21
CA LEU A 108 3.89 -9.79 -13.74
C LEU A 108 3.07 -9.22 -12.60
N HIS A 109 2.91 -7.90 -12.57
CA HIS A 109 2.09 -7.20 -11.61
C HIS A 109 0.88 -6.56 -12.28
N PHE A 110 -0.30 -6.80 -11.72
CA PHE A 110 -1.56 -6.27 -12.24
C PHE A 110 -2.30 -5.49 -11.15
N PRO A 111 -1.87 -4.25 -10.83
CA PRO A 111 -2.39 -3.50 -9.70
C PRO A 111 -3.77 -2.85 -9.95
N TRP A 112 -4.66 -3.51 -10.71
CA TRP A 112 -6.03 -3.03 -10.94
C TRP A 112 -6.72 -2.59 -9.64
N ALA A 113 -6.67 -3.46 -8.62
CA ALA A 113 -7.31 -3.21 -7.33
C ALA A 113 -6.71 -2.00 -6.60
N LYS A 114 -5.41 -1.70 -6.78
CA LYS A 114 -4.76 -0.53 -6.18
C LYS A 114 -5.43 0.76 -6.64
N TYR A 115 -5.74 0.87 -7.93
CA TYR A 115 -6.41 2.04 -8.51
C TYR A 115 -7.93 1.97 -8.44
N GLY A 116 -8.52 0.91 -7.89
CA GLY A 116 -9.96 0.69 -7.93
C GLY A 116 -10.47 0.43 -9.33
N LEU A 117 -9.64 -0.10 -10.21
CA LEU A 117 -9.94 -0.45 -11.60
C LEU A 117 -10.15 -1.96 -11.75
N MET A 118 -10.71 -2.36 -12.88
CA MET A 118 -10.85 -3.74 -13.32
C MET A 118 -10.40 -3.86 -14.78
N PRO A 119 -10.08 -5.07 -15.26
CA PRO A 119 -9.87 -5.28 -16.69
C PRO A 119 -11.05 -4.79 -17.53
N LEU A 120 -10.75 -4.25 -18.71
CA LEU A 120 -11.77 -3.63 -19.56
C LEU A 120 -11.69 -4.07 -21.04
N LEU A 121 -10.63 -4.74 -21.44
CA LEU A 121 -10.44 -5.25 -22.79
C LEU A 121 -10.75 -6.74 -22.93
N GLY A 122 -11.40 -7.33 -21.94
CA GLY A 122 -11.81 -8.74 -21.91
C GLY A 122 -10.99 -9.62 -20.97
N GLY A 123 -10.16 -9.03 -20.12
CA GLY A 123 -9.31 -9.75 -19.18
C GLY A 123 -10.07 -10.64 -18.21
N THR A 124 -11.25 -10.20 -17.72
CA THR A 124 -12.10 -11.02 -16.84
C THR A 124 -12.72 -12.21 -17.56
N GLN A 125 -12.74 -12.21 -18.88
CA GLN A 125 -13.32 -13.28 -19.68
C GLN A 125 -12.26 -14.21 -20.26
N ARG A 126 -11.10 -13.68 -20.69
CA ARG A 126 -10.02 -14.45 -21.29
C ARG A 126 -9.23 -15.23 -20.24
N LEU A 127 -8.80 -14.54 -19.19
CA LEU A 127 -7.89 -15.14 -18.22
C LEU A 127 -8.47 -16.41 -17.56
N PRO A 128 -9.71 -16.43 -17.03
CA PRO A 128 -10.24 -17.64 -16.43
C PRO A 128 -10.45 -18.78 -17.43
N ARG A 129 -10.72 -18.46 -18.70
CA ARG A 129 -10.84 -19.49 -19.75
C ARG A 129 -9.50 -20.08 -20.21
N LEU A 130 -8.39 -19.40 -19.88
CA LEU A 130 -7.02 -19.89 -20.14
C LEU A 130 -6.43 -20.67 -18.95
N VAL A 131 -6.64 -20.19 -17.71
CA VAL A 131 -5.94 -20.71 -16.53
C VAL A 131 -6.85 -21.22 -15.43
N GLY A 132 -8.16 -21.23 -15.64
CA GLY A 132 -9.17 -21.58 -14.63
C GLY A 132 -9.51 -20.45 -13.67
N ILE A 133 -10.64 -20.61 -12.96
CA ILE A 133 -11.22 -19.57 -12.08
C ILE A 133 -10.32 -19.28 -10.87
N GLU A 134 -9.69 -20.31 -10.29
CA GLU A 134 -8.89 -20.14 -9.07
C GLU A 134 -7.70 -19.21 -9.29
N LEU A 135 -6.88 -19.50 -10.29
CA LEU A 135 -5.69 -18.69 -10.60
C LEU A 135 -6.09 -17.31 -11.12
N ALA A 136 -7.11 -17.23 -11.99
CA ALA A 136 -7.63 -15.99 -12.49
C ALA A 136 -8.15 -15.07 -11.37
N SER A 137 -8.91 -15.62 -10.40
CA SER A 137 -9.41 -14.82 -9.28
C SER A 137 -8.29 -14.27 -8.39
N ARG A 138 -7.23 -15.05 -8.15
CA ARG A 138 -6.04 -14.55 -7.41
C ARG A 138 -5.36 -13.39 -8.14
N ILE A 139 -5.10 -13.55 -9.42
CA ILE A 139 -4.44 -12.50 -10.23
C ILE A 139 -5.31 -11.24 -10.29
N LEU A 140 -6.61 -11.36 -10.58
CA LEU A 140 -7.49 -10.23 -10.80
C LEU A 140 -7.90 -9.49 -9.52
N LEU A 141 -8.12 -10.22 -8.40
CA LEU A 141 -8.62 -9.63 -7.16
C LEU A 141 -7.50 -9.19 -6.20
N GLN A 142 -6.38 -9.92 -6.18
CA GLN A 142 -5.31 -9.66 -5.23
C GLN A 142 -4.21 -8.79 -5.82
N GLY A 143 -4.13 -8.68 -7.16
CA GLY A 143 -3.03 -8.02 -7.84
C GLY A 143 -1.67 -8.66 -7.52
N GLU A 144 -1.70 -9.92 -7.02
CA GLU A 144 -0.48 -10.63 -6.67
C GLU A 144 0.39 -10.80 -7.91
N GLY A 145 1.64 -10.38 -7.81
CA GLY A 145 2.63 -10.67 -8.82
C GLY A 145 2.80 -12.18 -8.98
N SER A 146 2.70 -12.65 -10.21
CA SER A 146 3.02 -14.03 -10.56
C SER A 146 4.23 -14.02 -11.47
N THR A 147 5.19 -14.95 -11.26
CA THR A 147 6.27 -15.12 -12.22
C THR A 147 5.75 -15.82 -13.48
N ILE A 148 6.37 -15.55 -14.63
CA ILE A 148 6.01 -16.27 -15.87
C ILE A 148 6.16 -17.78 -15.67
N ALA A 149 7.15 -18.24 -14.92
CA ALA A 149 7.32 -19.67 -14.59
C ALA A 149 6.07 -20.29 -13.94
N GLN A 150 5.43 -19.57 -13.02
CA GLN A 150 4.19 -20.02 -12.37
C GLN A 150 2.99 -20.05 -13.34
N LEU A 151 3.07 -19.35 -14.46
CA LEU A 151 2.02 -19.23 -15.47
C LEU A 151 2.26 -20.13 -16.70
N VAL A 152 3.40 -20.82 -16.76
CA VAL A 152 3.71 -21.80 -17.83
C VAL A 152 2.90 -23.08 -17.67
N ALA A 153 2.88 -23.64 -16.45
CA ALA A 153 2.16 -24.91 -16.19
C ALA A 153 0.66 -24.84 -16.56
N PRO A 154 -0.09 -23.76 -16.23
CA PRO A 154 -1.46 -23.61 -16.71
C PRO A 154 -1.59 -23.23 -18.19
N GLY A 155 -0.48 -23.11 -18.93
CA GLY A 155 -0.49 -22.86 -20.38
C GLY A 155 -0.69 -21.40 -20.77
N LEU A 156 -0.55 -20.45 -19.83
CA LEU A 156 -0.68 -19.02 -20.15
C LEU A 156 0.52 -18.51 -20.95
N PHE A 157 1.74 -18.96 -20.62
CA PHE A 157 2.98 -18.61 -21.30
C PHE A 157 3.72 -19.85 -21.81
N HIS A 158 4.49 -19.67 -22.87
CA HIS A 158 5.49 -20.62 -23.37
C HIS A 158 6.88 -20.02 -23.14
N LEU A 159 7.75 -20.76 -22.45
CA LEU A 159 9.16 -20.37 -22.34
C LEU A 159 9.88 -20.71 -23.65
N ALA A 160 10.74 -19.81 -24.07
CA ALA A 160 11.58 -19.95 -25.25
C ALA A 160 13.06 -19.84 -24.82
N ASP A 161 13.89 -20.73 -25.34
CA ASP A 161 15.34 -20.67 -25.15
C ASP A 161 15.97 -19.81 -26.25
N GLY A 162 16.41 -18.60 -25.90
CA GLY A 162 17.10 -17.68 -26.80
C GLY A 162 16.20 -16.74 -27.59
N ASP A 163 16.20 -16.83 -28.94
CA ASP A 163 15.48 -15.87 -29.79
C ASP A 163 13.97 -16.12 -29.80
N LEU A 164 13.20 -15.22 -29.17
CA LEU A 164 11.74 -15.24 -29.11
C LEU A 164 11.09 -15.28 -30.49
N ARG A 165 11.65 -14.59 -31.49
CA ARG A 165 11.09 -14.55 -32.84
C ARG A 165 11.24 -15.88 -33.54
N LYS A 166 12.38 -16.55 -33.36
CA LYS A 166 12.61 -17.90 -33.87
C LYS A 166 11.62 -18.90 -33.25
N SER A 167 11.51 -18.90 -31.94
CA SER A 167 10.58 -19.78 -31.22
C SER A 167 9.11 -19.51 -31.59
N ALA A 168 8.75 -18.25 -31.83
CA ALA A 168 7.41 -17.89 -32.33
C ALA A 168 7.15 -18.43 -33.74
N THR A 169 8.13 -18.39 -34.63
CA THR A 169 8.02 -18.95 -35.98
C THR A 169 7.84 -20.46 -35.94
N GLU A 170 8.61 -21.14 -35.08
CA GLU A 170 8.49 -22.60 -34.85
C GLU A 170 7.10 -22.97 -34.32
N TRP A 171 6.62 -22.21 -33.30
CA TRP A 171 5.28 -22.41 -32.74
C TRP A 171 4.18 -22.22 -33.80
N ALA A 172 4.27 -21.16 -34.60
CA ALA A 172 3.31 -20.87 -35.66
C ALA A 172 3.28 -21.94 -36.75
N THR A 173 4.42 -22.54 -37.07
CA THR A 173 4.52 -23.62 -38.04
C THR A 173 3.73 -24.87 -37.62
N VAL A 174 3.80 -25.22 -36.32
CA VAL A 174 3.09 -26.37 -35.76
C VAL A 174 1.60 -26.07 -35.52
N ASN A 175 1.25 -24.84 -35.23
CA ASN A 175 -0.09 -24.42 -34.79
C ASN A 175 -0.83 -23.54 -35.80
N ARG A 176 -0.68 -23.76 -37.10
CA ARG A 176 -1.27 -22.94 -38.17
C ARG A 176 -2.79 -22.75 -38.09
N ALA A 177 -3.50 -23.73 -37.56
CA ALA A 177 -4.97 -23.72 -37.42
C ALA A 177 -5.41 -23.47 -35.97
N TYR A 178 -4.60 -22.81 -35.17
CA TYR A 178 -4.94 -22.53 -33.78
C TYR A 178 -6.17 -21.64 -33.69
N ARG A 179 -7.08 -21.98 -32.77
CA ARG A 179 -8.23 -21.18 -32.37
C ARG A 179 -8.22 -21.05 -30.86
N GLN A 180 -8.68 -19.91 -30.40
CA GLN A 180 -8.87 -19.70 -28.96
C GLN A 180 -9.85 -20.72 -28.36
N PRO A 181 -9.71 -21.10 -27.09
CA PRO A 181 -10.60 -22.10 -26.44
C PRO A 181 -12.08 -21.76 -26.60
N TRP A 182 -12.45 -20.48 -26.49
CA TRP A 182 -13.84 -20.01 -26.60
C TRP A 182 -14.37 -19.95 -28.04
N ASP A 183 -13.52 -20.04 -29.04
CA ASP A 183 -13.91 -20.11 -30.45
C ASP A 183 -13.93 -21.55 -30.97
N ARG A 184 -13.24 -22.48 -30.30
CA ARG A 184 -13.34 -23.92 -30.60
C ARG A 184 -14.65 -24.51 -30.07
N ASN A 185 -15.03 -24.12 -28.84
CA ASN A 185 -16.26 -24.52 -28.19
C ASN A 185 -17.01 -23.25 -27.75
N PRO A 186 -17.91 -22.69 -28.61
CA PRO A 186 -18.61 -21.46 -28.32
C PRO A 186 -19.62 -21.59 -27.16
N GLY A 187 -19.87 -22.79 -26.65
CA GLY A 187 -20.61 -23.01 -25.42
C GLY A 187 -19.79 -22.69 -24.16
N VAL A 188 -20.37 -22.97 -23.01
CA VAL A 188 -19.66 -22.82 -21.72
C VAL A 188 -18.56 -23.85 -21.61
N ILE A 189 -17.32 -23.42 -21.36
CA ILE A 189 -16.19 -24.31 -21.12
C ILE A 189 -16.41 -24.93 -19.72
N GLU A 190 -16.59 -26.24 -19.64
CA GLU A 190 -16.95 -26.96 -18.41
C GLU A 190 -16.00 -26.66 -17.23
N ALA A 191 -14.70 -26.55 -17.50
CA ALA A 191 -13.68 -26.21 -16.50
C ALA A 191 -13.84 -24.79 -15.92
N THR A 192 -14.61 -23.92 -16.58
CA THR A 192 -14.84 -22.52 -16.14
C THR A 192 -16.29 -22.23 -15.79
N HIS A 193 -17.15 -23.27 -15.78
CA HIS A 193 -18.54 -23.09 -15.42
C HIS A 193 -18.66 -22.64 -13.94
N SER A 194 -19.18 -21.45 -13.70
CA SER A 194 -19.20 -20.86 -12.35
C SER A 194 -20.08 -21.65 -11.37
N GLN A 195 -21.10 -22.31 -11.86
CA GLN A 195 -22.01 -23.15 -11.05
C GLN A 195 -21.51 -24.57 -10.82
N ALA A 196 -20.40 -24.99 -11.44
CA ALA A 196 -19.77 -26.27 -11.08
C ALA A 196 -19.40 -26.23 -9.58
N PRO A 197 -19.69 -27.30 -8.80
CA PRO A 197 -19.57 -27.24 -7.32
C PRO A 197 -18.21 -26.75 -6.83
N THR A 198 -17.12 -27.14 -7.48
CA THR A 198 -15.76 -26.70 -7.14
C THR A 198 -15.58 -25.19 -7.40
N ASN A 199 -15.98 -24.70 -8.57
CA ASN A 199 -15.83 -23.32 -8.99
C ASN A 199 -16.73 -22.39 -8.16
N ARG A 200 -17.96 -22.84 -7.88
CA ARG A 200 -18.88 -22.13 -6.97
C ARG A 200 -18.25 -21.96 -5.58
N SER A 201 -17.72 -23.03 -5.00
CA SER A 201 -17.04 -22.95 -3.69
C SER A 201 -15.81 -22.02 -3.73
N LEU A 202 -15.06 -21.97 -4.83
CA LEU A 202 -13.93 -21.06 -5.00
C LEU A 202 -14.40 -19.59 -5.05
N LEU A 203 -15.46 -19.30 -5.81
CA LEU A 203 -16.02 -17.95 -5.90
C LEU A 203 -16.64 -17.49 -4.58
N GLU A 204 -17.35 -18.38 -3.86
CA GLU A 204 -17.87 -18.11 -2.52
C GLU A 204 -16.75 -17.80 -1.53
N LYS A 205 -15.67 -18.58 -1.51
CA LYS A 205 -14.48 -18.31 -0.70
C LYS A 205 -13.80 -16.99 -1.08
N ALA A 206 -13.70 -16.67 -2.37
CA ALA A 206 -13.16 -15.41 -2.84
C ALA A 206 -14.04 -14.23 -2.38
N TYR A 207 -15.36 -14.37 -2.45
CA TYR A 207 -16.31 -13.36 -1.95
C TYR A 207 -16.18 -13.15 -0.43
N LEU A 208 -16.10 -14.22 0.36
CA LEU A 208 -15.94 -14.12 1.82
C LEU A 208 -14.62 -13.42 2.17
N ARG A 209 -13.51 -13.82 1.55
CA ARG A 209 -12.21 -13.15 1.74
C ARG A 209 -12.22 -11.68 1.33
N LEU A 210 -12.97 -11.35 0.27
CA LEU A 210 -13.15 -9.97 -0.15
C LEU A 210 -13.88 -9.17 0.94
N ARG A 211 -14.96 -9.71 1.48
CA ARG A 211 -15.75 -9.07 2.54
C ARG A 211 -14.96 -8.84 3.84
N GLU A 212 -13.98 -9.69 4.11
CA GLU A 212 -13.10 -9.56 5.28
C GLU A 212 -12.01 -8.50 5.10
N ARG A 213 -11.62 -8.18 3.86
CA ARG A 213 -10.43 -7.37 3.58
C ARG A 213 -10.69 -6.06 2.86
N VAL A 214 -11.87 -5.90 2.31
CA VAL A 214 -12.21 -4.80 1.41
C VAL A 214 -13.46 -4.09 1.89
N ALA A 215 -13.37 -2.77 1.98
CA ALA A 215 -14.51 -1.95 2.37
C ALA A 215 -15.72 -2.20 1.43
N PRO A 216 -16.95 -2.15 1.94
CA PRO A 216 -18.16 -2.40 1.14
C PRO A 216 -18.29 -1.50 -0.09
N GLU A 217 -17.70 -0.32 -0.04
CA GLU A 217 -17.73 0.69 -1.10
C GLU A 217 -16.77 0.42 -2.27
N GLU A 218 -15.87 -0.56 -2.14
CA GLU A 218 -14.92 -0.92 -3.19
C GLU A 218 -15.63 -1.56 -4.39
N ALA A 219 -15.81 -0.77 -5.45
CA ALA A 219 -16.57 -1.19 -6.62
C ALA A 219 -15.84 -2.25 -7.47
N ALA A 220 -14.53 -2.09 -7.69
CA ALA A 220 -13.80 -2.93 -8.65
C ALA A 220 -13.70 -4.41 -8.26
N PRO A 221 -13.37 -4.81 -7.01
CA PRO A 221 -13.32 -6.22 -6.65
C PRO A 221 -14.67 -6.93 -6.75
N ALA A 222 -15.75 -6.26 -6.34
CA ALA A 222 -17.11 -6.80 -6.49
C ALA A 222 -17.50 -6.96 -7.99
N ALA A 223 -17.12 -6.00 -8.81
CA ALA A 223 -17.31 -6.03 -10.26
C ALA A 223 -16.55 -7.19 -10.94
N ILE A 224 -15.29 -7.40 -10.56
CA ILE A 224 -14.48 -8.53 -11.05
C ILE A 224 -15.16 -9.86 -10.70
N LEU A 225 -15.58 -10.05 -9.43
CA LEU A 225 -16.29 -11.27 -9.03
C LEU A 225 -17.58 -11.46 -9.82
N ARG A 226 -18.33 -10.38 -10.04
CA ARG A 226 -19.55 -10.44 -10.87
C ARG A 226 -19.24 -10.84 -12.30
N CYS A 227 -18.18 -10.31 -12.92
CA CYS A 227 -17.75 -10.72 -14.26
C CYS A 227 -17.34 -12.20 -14.31
N LEU A 228 -16.67 -12.72 -13.27
CA LEU A 228 -16.31 -14.13 -13.17
C LEU A 228 -17.56 -15.01 -12.97
N GLN A 229 -18.52 -14.59 -12.16
CA GLN A 229 -19.71 -15.35 -11.85
C GLN A 229 -20.71 -15.36 -13.00
N GLU A 230 -21.12 -14.18 -13.49
CA GLU A 230 -22.15 -14.05 -14.53
C GLU A 230 -21.60 -14.18 -15.96
N GLY A 231 -20.34 -13.68 -16.18
CA GLY A 231 -19.75 -13.65 -17.52
C GLY A 231 -19.33 -15.03 -18.02
N LEU A 232 -18.90 -15.92 -17.11
CA LEU A 232 -18.49 -17.28 -17.47
C LEU A 232 -19.70 -18.22 -17.76
N GLU A 233 -20.91 -17.84 -17.34
CA GLU A 233 -22.16 -18.54 -17.68
C GLU A 233 -22.71 -18.15 -19.06
N ARG A 234 -22.09 -17.17 -19.71
CA ARG A 234 -22.54 -16.62 -20.99
C ARG A 234 -21.61 -17.06 -22.11
N SER A 235 -22.07 -16.91 -23.36
CA SER A 235 -21.13 -16.96 -24.50
C SER A 235 -20.03 -15.92 -24.32
N PHE A 236 -18.86 -16.19 -24.88
CA PHE A 236 -17.70 -15.31 -24.72
C PHE A 236 -18.00 -13.85 -25.10
N ASP A 237 -18.62 -13.62 -26.25
CA ASP A 237 -18.99 -12.27 -26.70
C ASP A 237 -20.04 -11.59 -25.82
N SER A 238 -20.93 -12.36 -25.20
CA SER A 238 -21.89 -11.83 -24.21
C SER A 238 -21.20 -11.49 -22.87
N GLY A 239 -20.18 -12.27 -22.49
CA GLY A 239 -19.31 -11.97 -21.35
C GLY A 239 -18.51 -10.69 -21.54
N LEU A 240 -17.96 -10.46 -22.74
CA LEU A 240 -17.26 -9.20 -23.09
C LEU A 240 -18.21 -7.98 -23.00
N ARG A 241 -19.46 -8.12 -23.44
CA ARG A 241 -20.47 -7.04 -23.29
C ARG A 241 -20.78 -6.75 -21.84
N LEU A 242 -20.95 -7.79 -21.02
CA LEU A 242 -21.16 -7.65 -19.57
C LEU A 242 -19.97 -6.94 -18.89
N GLU A 243 -18.73 -7.32 -19.20
CA GLU A 243 -17.53 -6.65 -18.68
C GLU A 243 -17.55 -5.15 -19.01
N LYS A 244 -17.85 -4.78 -20.27
CA LYS A 244 -17.96 -3.38 -20.69
C LYS A 244 -19.02 -2.60 -19.91
N GLU A 245 -20.20 -3.19 -19.69
CA GLU A 245 -21.29 -2.56 -18.94
C GLU A 245 -20.91 -2.34 -17.48
N ILE A 246 -20.31 -3.35 -16.84
CA ILE A 246 -19.85 -3.28 -15.46
C ILE A 246 -18.72 -2.25 -15.33
N TRP A 247 -17.74 -2.25 -16.25
CA TRP A 247 -16.67 -1.27 -16.30
C TRP A 247 -17.17 0.17 -16.27
N ALA A 248 -18.19 0.50 -17.07
CA ALA A 248 -18.76 1.83 -17.11
C ALA A 248 -19.24 2.31 -15.71
N SER A 249 -19.80 1.42 -14.90
CA SER A 249 -20.22 1.75 -13.52
C SER A 249 -19.04 1.88 -12.55
N VAL A 250 -18.03 1.00 -12.67
CA VAL A 250 -16.82 1.03 -11.83
C VAL A 250 -16.06 2.33 -12.04
N ARG A 251 -15.78 2.71 -13.29
CA ARG A 251 -15.07 3.94 -13.64
C ARG A 251 -15.69 5.19 -13.02
N LEU A 252 -17.01 5.26 -12.95
CA LEU A 252 -17.74 6.41 -12.41
C LEU A 252 -17.92 6.34 -10.88
N SER A 253 -17.51 5.26 -10.24
CA SER A 253 -17.67 5.11 -8.79
C SER A 253 -16.82 6.10 -8.00
N ARG A 254 -17.30 6.51 -6.83
CA ARG A 254 -16.52 7.36 -5.92
C ARG A 254 -15.25 6.65 -5.44
N SER A 255 -15.33 5.36 -5.16
CA SER A 255 -14.18 4.58 -4.70
C SER A 255 -13.05 4.57 -5.73
N THR A 256 -13.36 4.41 -7.01
CA THR A 256 -12.36 4.49 -8.09
C THR A 256 -11.73 5.88 -8.16
N ARG A 257 -12.53 6.95 -8.20
CA ARG A 257 -12.01 8.32 -8.23
C ARG A 257 -11.10 8.62 -7.04
N ASN A 258 -11.51 8.22 -5.85
CA ASN A 258 -10.72 8.43 -4.64
C ASN A 258 -9.38 7.67 -4.67
N ARG A 259 -9.38 6.43 -5.16
CA ARG A 259 -8.13 5.66 -5.32
C ARG A 259 -7.22 6.25 -6.38
N ILE A 260 -7.76 6.73 -7.48
CA ILE A 260 -7.01 7.45 -8.50
C ILE A 260 -6.35 8.70 -7.90
N GLU A 261 -7.09 9.50 -7.15
CA GLU A 261 -6.54 10.70 -6.50
C GLU A 261 -5.36 10.35 -5.56
N ILE A 262 -5.48 9.29 -4.78
CA ILE A 262 -4.42 8.85 -3.85
C ILE A 262 -3.22 8.26 -4.61
N PHE A 263 -3.44 7.24 -5.45
CA PHE A 263 -2.37 6.40 -5.97
C PHE A 263 -1.85 6.84 -7.34
N HIS A 264 -2.65 7.58 -8.10
CA HIS A 264 -2.28 8.05 -9.43
C HIS A 264 -1.90 9.54 -9.46
N VAL A 265 -2.43 10.36 -8.54
CA VAL A 265 -2.13 11.80 -8.46
C VAL A 265 -1.19 12.12 -7.30
N ALA A 266 -1.63 11.88 -6.06
CA ALA A 266 -0.91 12.30 -4.86
C ALA A 266 0.40 11.52 -4.64
N GLN A 267 0.38 10.19 -4.75
CA GLN A 267 1.57 9.37 -4.54
C GLN A 267 2.70 9.67 -5.55
N PRO A 268 2.47 9.76 -6.88
CA PRO A 268 3.51 10.15 -7.82
C PRO A 268 4.02 11.58 -7.62
N LYS A 269 3.17 12.51 -7.13
CA LYS A 269 3.61 13.86 -6.75
C LYS A 269 4.66 13.78 -5.64
N ALA A 270 4.36 13.07 -4.55
CA ALA A 270 5.29 12.87 -3.43
C ALA A 270 6.59 12.15 -3.88
N GLN A 271 6.48 11.15 -4.75
CA GLN A 271 7.65 10.44 -5.28
C GLN A 271 8.54 11.35 -6.16
N ARG A 272 7.96 12.22 -6.98
CA ARG A 272 8.72 13.19 -7.80
C ARG A 272 9.50 14.18 -6.92
N GLU A 273 8.95 14.59 -5.78
CA GLU A 273 9.67 15.42 -4.81
C GLU A 273 10.86 14.70 -4.20
N ALA A 274 10.81 13.37 -4.11
CA ALA A 274 11.89 12.52 -3.60
C ALA A 274 12.96 12.17 -4.64
N VAL A 275 12.79 12.59 -5.90
CA VAL A 275 13.80 12.34 -6.94
C VAL A 275 15.08 13.10 -6.61
N ALA A 276 16.19 12.37 -6.56
CA ALA A 276 17.48 12.89 -6.18
C ALA A 276 17.98 14.00 -7.12
N LYS A 277 18.25 15.17 -6.54
CA LYS A 277 18.94 16.29 -7.22
C LYS A 277 20.45 16.31 -6.94
N THR A 278 20.93 15.42 -6.06
CA THR A 278 22.32 15.33 -5.59
C THR A 278 22.75 13.86 -5.52
N SER A 279 24.01 13.60 -5.24
CA SER A 279 24.53 12.23 -5.11
C SER A 279 23.85 11.47 -3.96
N PRO A 280 23.53 10.18 -4.14
CA PRO A 280 22.91 9.37 -3.10
C PRO A 280 23.83 9.24 -1.88
N PHE A 281 23.22 9.03 -0.71
CA PHE A 281 23.97 8.73 0.51
C PHE A 281 24.66 7.38 0.36
N LYS A 282 25.95 7.37 0.66
CA LYS A 282 26.77 6.15 0.63
C LYS A 282 26.73 5.43 1.98
N ARG A 283 26.85 6.19 3.08
CA ARG A 283 26.92 5.65 4.44
C ARG A 283 25.92 6.32 5.36
N ILE A 284 25.07 5.48 5.98
CA ILE A 284 23.98 5.90 6.86
C ILE A 284 24.20 5.28 8.24
N GLY A 285 24.07 6.11 9.29
CA GLY A 285 24.12 5.67 10.68
C GLY A 285 22.70 5.42 11.20
N ILE A 286 22.54 4.39 12.03
CA ILE A 286 21.30 4.11 12.74
C ILE A 286 21.64 3.83 14.19
N VAL A 287 21.04 4.57 15.11
CA VAL A 287 21.29 4.45 16.55
C VAL A 287 20.04 3.85 17.22
N GLY A 288 20.22 2.69 17.82
CA GLY A 288 19.18 1.86 18.38
C GLY A 288 18.91 0.61 17.53
N ALA A 289 19.22 -0.58 18.06
CA ALA A 289 19.01 -1.89 17.42
C ALA A 289 17.67 -2.54 17.85
N GLY A 290 16.67 -1.72 18.23
CA GLY A 290 15.31 -2.14 18.50
C GLY A 290 14.53 -2.51 17.24
N GLN A 291 13.22 -2.67 17.35
CA GLN A 291 12.35 -3.02 16.22
C GLN A 291 12.44 -2.00 15.09
N MET A 292 12.35 -0.71 15.40
CA MET A 292 12.39 0.35 14.39
C MET A 292 13.76 0.46 13.74
N GLY A 293 14.84 0.57 14.53
CA GLY A 293 16.19 0.68 13.96
C GLY A 293 16.58 -0.52 13.11
N THR A 294 16.23 -1.74 13.53
CA THR A 294 16.41 -2.96 12.72
C THR A 294 15.67 -2.88 11.39
N GLY A 295 14.41 -2.40 11.38
CA GLY A 295 13.62 -2.23 10.17
C GLY A 295 14.17 -1.14 9.24
N ILE A 296 14.61 0.00 9.80
CA ILE A 296 15.25 1.11 9.05
C ILE A 296 16.57 0.62 8.44
N ALA A 297 17.40 -0.12 9.20
CA ALA A 297 18.63 -0.72 8.70
C ALA A 297 18.35 -1.68 7.53
N THR A 298 17.32 -2.52 7.65
CA THR A 298 16.90 -3.42 6.56
C THR A 298 16.54 -2.63 5.30
N ALA A 299 15.77 -1.56 5.43
CA ALA A 299 15.37 -0.73 4.30
C ALA A 299 16.56 -0.02 3.64
N ALA A 300 17.54 0.45 4.43
CA ALA A 300 18.75 1.09 3.94
C ALA A 300 19.67 0.11 3.19
N VAL A 301 19.88 -1.10 3.73
CA VAL A 301 20.66 -2.17 3.06
C VAL A 301 20.03 -2.57 1.74
N ARG A 302 18.70 -2.72 1.67
CA ARG A 302 17.95 -2.98 0.41
C ARG A 302 18.17 -1.91 -0.66
N SER A 303 18.59 -0.72 -0.24
CA SER A 303 18.90 0.41 -1.11
C SER A 303 20.41 0.55 -1.39
N SER A 304 21.17 -0.50 -1.11
CA SER A 304 22.62 -0.58 -1.31
C SER A 304 23.41 0.49 -0.55
N CYS A 305 22.92 0.95 0.62
CA CYS A 305 23.64 1.84 1.51
C CYS A 305 24.56 1.05 2.45
N ASP A 306 25.75 1.55 2.72
CA ASP A 306 26.55 1.15 3.87
C ASP A 306 25.84 1.60 5.15
N VAL A 307 25.55 0.68 6.07
CA VAL A 307 24.82 0.95 7.31
C VAL A 307 25.72 0.74 8.52
N VAL A 308 25.89 1.77 9.33
CA VAL A 308 26.51 1.67 10.66
C VAL A 308 25.36 1.56 11.67
N LEU A 309 25.18 0.37 12.24
CA LEU A 309 24.14 0.11 13.27
C LEU A 309 24.78 0.18 14.65
N VAL A 310 24.34 1.16 15.44
CA VAL A 310 24.87 1.40 16.80
C VAL A 310 23.82 1.07 17.85
N ASP A 311 24.22 0.29 18.85
CA ASP A 311 23.45 0.10 20.09
C ASP A 311 24.43 -0.14 21.25
N PHE A 312 24.14 0.40 22.41
CA PHE A 312 25.03 0.26 23.58
C PHE A 312 25.06 -1.17 24.15
N ALA A 313 24.11 -2.02 23.76
CA ALA A 313 23.99 -3.40 24.20
C ALA A 313 24.34 -4.39 23.08
N GLN A 314 25.49 -5.06 23.15
CA GLN A 314 25.89 -6.08 22.15
C GLN A 314 24.78 -7.12 21.88
N PRO A 315 24.04 -7.66 22.89
CA PRO A 315 22.97 -8.60 22.60
C PRO A 315 21.80 -8.03 21.77
N ALA A 316 21.61 -6.69 21.78
CA ALA A 316 20.60 -6.05 20.92
C ALA A 316 21.08 -6.03 19.46
N LEU A 317 22.35 -5.74 19.21
CA LEU A 317 22.98 -5.80 17.90
C LEU A 317 22.92 -7.22 17.32
N ASP A 318 23.27 -8.24 18.10
CA ASP A 318 23.26 -9.64 17.66
C ASP A 318 21.85 -10.06 17.21
N ARG A 319 20.83 -9.73 18.02
CA ARG A 319 19.42 -10.01 17.66
C ARG A 319 18.96 -9.23 16.43
N ALA A 320 19.43 -8.00 16.26
CA ALA A 320 19.09 -7.18 15.09
C ALA A 320 19.68 -7.78 13.81
N LEU A 321 20.95 -8.17 13.83
CA LEU A 321 21.61 -8.81 12.70
C LEU A 321 20.93 -10.10 12.27
N ASP A 322 20.57 -10.95 13.24
CA ASP A 322 19.82 -12.20 12.97
C ASP A 322 18.45 -11.94 12.30
N ARG A 323 17.74 -10.90 12.77
CA ARG A 323 16.46 -10.52 12.17
C ARG A 323 16.62 -10.00 10.74
N ILE A 324 17.64 -9.17 10.50
CA ILE A 324 17.90 -8.60 9.19
C ILE A 324 18.29 -9.74 8.22
N ARG A 325 19.20 -10.64 8.63
CA ARG A 325 19.60 -11.81 7.83
C ARG A 325 18.39 -12.65 7.42
N LYS A 326 17.57 -13.08 8.38
CA LYS A 326 16.35 -13.85 8.12
C LYS A 326 15.40 -13.14 7.16
N ARG A 327 15.30 -11.81 7.28
CA ARG A 327 14.43 -11.02 6.42
C ARG A 327 14.95 -10.95 4.99
N VAL A 328 16.26 -10.75 4.82
CA VAL A 328 16.92 -10.76 3.51
C VAL A 328 16.78 -12.12 2.84
N GLU A 329 16.99 -13.22 3.57
CA GLU A 329 16.80 -14.59 3.06
C GLU A 329 15.36 -14.84 2.58
N LEU A 330 14.35 -14.37 3.33
CA LEU A 330 12.95 -14.47 2.94
C LEU A 330 12.63 -13.66 1.67
N ASP A 331 13.24 -12.49 1.50
CA ASP A 331 13.03 -11.67 0.31
C ASP A 331 13.69 -12.29 -0.93
N LEU A 332 14.86 -12.89 -0.77
CA LEU A 332 15.56 -13.63 -1.83
C LEU A 332 14.80 -14.89 -2.24
N SER A 333 14.30 -15.68 -1.26
CA SER A 333 13.51 -16.88 -1.53
C SER A 333 12.16 -16.59 -2.19
N ALA A 334 11.62 -15.40 -1.97
CA ALA A 334 10.36 -14.93 -2.58
C ALA A 334 10.56 -14.22 -3.93
N GLU A 335 11.79 -14.21 -4.47
CA GLU A 335 12.17 -13.51 -5.72
C GLU A 335 11.76 -12.02 -5.76
N ARG A 336 11.56 -11.42 -4.57
CA ARG A 336 11.06 -10.04 -4.45
C ARG A 336 12.10 -8.97 -4.75
N THR A 337 13.37 -9.35 -4.82
CA THR A 337 14.48 -8.41 -5.11
C THR A 337 15.57 -9.10 -5.90
N ALA A 338 15.72 -8.73 -7.17
CA ALA A 338 16.79 -9.21 -8.04
C ALA A 338 18.13 -8.45 -7.86
N SER A 339 18.19 -7.48 -6.94
CA SER A 339 19.27 -6.48 -6.95
C SER A 339 20.42 -6.71 -5.96
N TYR A 340 20.33 -7.69 -5.04
CA TYR A 340 21.45 -8.01 -4.15
C TYR A 340 21.47 -9.48 -3.70
N ARG A 341 22.64 -9.97 -3.30
CA ARG A 341 22.90 -11.34 -2.84
C ARG A 341 23.06 -11.35 -1.31
N THR A 342 22.89 -12.51 -0.68
CA THR A 342 23.09 -12.66 0.78
C THR A 342 24.46 -12.17 1.24
N ASP A 343 25.49 -12.39 0.43
CA ASP A 343 26.87 -11.96 0.71
C ASP A 343 27.02 -10.42 0.72
N ASP A 344 26.18 -9.69 -0.03
CA ASP A 344 26.19 -8.22 -0.05
C ASP A 344 25.67 -7.62 1.27
N PHE A 345 24.79 -8.33 1.97
CA PHE A 345 24.27 -7.90 3.26
C PHE A 345 25.37 -7.78 4.33
N GLU A 346 26.22 -8.83 4.49
CA GLU A 346 27.28 -8.85 5.50
C GLU A 346 28.34 -7.76 5.24
N ARG A 347 28.52 -7.40 3.98
CA ARG A 347 29.41 -6.33 3.56
C ARG A 347 28.87 -4.94 3.83
N LEU A 348 27.54 -4.76 3.78
CA LEU A 348 26.89 -3.45 3.88
C LEU A 348 26.50 -3.06 5.31
N ILE A 349 26.56 -3.97 6.30
CA ILE A 349 26.15 -3.64 7.67
C ILE A 349 27.32 -3.74 8.65
N HIS A 350 27.53 -2.67 9.42
CA HIS A 350 28.65 -2.52 10.34
C HIS A 350 28.11 -2.27 11.75
N PRO A 351 27.96 -3.32 12.59
CA PRO A 351 27.49 -3.15 13.98
C PRO A 351 28.59 -2.55 14.87
N SER A 352 28.20 -1.68 15.79
CA SER A 352 29.12 -1.09 16.77
C SER A 352 28.42 -0.75 18.07
N THR A 353 29.12 -0.90 19.19
CA THR A 353 28.67 -0.42 20.51
C THR A 353 29.11 1.02 20.80
N SER A 354 29.84 1.66 19.89
CA SER A 354 30.36 3.01 20.04
C SER A 354 29.77 3.98 19.04
N VAL A 355 29.33 5.14 19.51
CA VAL A 355 28.84 6.26 18.70
C VAL A 355 29.96 6.81 17.78
N SER A 356 31.23 6.64 18.12
CA SER A 356 32.37 7.08 17.29
C SER A 356 32.39 6.39 15.90
N ALA A 357 31.79 5.23 15.75
CA ALA A 357 31.65 4.55 14.46
C ALA A 357 30.84 5.36 13.43
N LEU A 358 30.03 6.32 13.87
CA LEU A 358 29.20 7.20 13.03
C LEU A 358 29.97 8.33 12.35
N ALA A 359 31.27 8.54 12.65
CA ALA A 359 32.05 9.68 12.21
C ALA A 359 32.03 9.96 10.69
N GLN A 360 31.89 8.92 9.87
CA GLN A 360 31.84 9.02 8.41
C GLN A 360 30.41 8.90 7.85
N CYS A 361 29.36 8.87 8.68
CA CYS A 361 27.98 8.81 8.22
C CYS A 361 27.52 10.18 7.72
N GLU A 362 26.89 10.19 6.57
CA GLU A 362 26.35 11.40 5.93
C GLU A 362 24.95 11.74 6.45
N PHE A 363 24.20 10.73 6.88
CA PHE A 363 22.90 10.84 7.53
C PHE A 363 22.84 9.84 8.70
N VAL A 364 22.34 10.29 9.85
CA VAL A 364 22.17 9.42 11.03
C VAL A 364 20.72 9.50 11.50
N VAL A 365 20.07 8.34 11.67
CA VAL A 365 18.73 8.21 12.23
C VAL A 365 18.82 7.68 13.65
N GLU A 366 18.35 8.46 14.63
CA GLU A 366 18.18 8.03 16.02
C GLU A 366 16.81 7.32 16.14
N ALA A 367 16.82 6.09 16.67
CA ALA A 367 15.64 5.22 16.84
C ALA A 367 15.66 4.48 18.20
N ILE A 368 16.00 5.20 19.29
CA ILE A 368 15.99 4.69 20.67
C ILE A 368 14.64 4.90 21.36
N PHE A 369 14.55 4.59 22.65
CA PHE A 369 13.31 4.73 23.45
C PHE A 369 12.74 6.16 23.43
N GLU A 370 11.42 6.27 23.45
CA GLU A 370 10.64 7.51 23.34
C GLU A 370 10.64 8.29 24.67
N ARG A 371 11.80 8.85 25.03
CA ARG A 371 12.01 9.69 26.20
C ARG A 371 12.87 10.88 25.85
N LEU A 372 12.38 12.09 26.16
CA LEU A 372 13.02 13.36 25.78
C LEU A 372 14.45 13.47 26.30
N ASP A 373 14.63 13.26 27.61
CA ASP A 373 15.93 13.33 28.28
C ASP A 373 16.97 12.37 27.68
N LEU A 374 16.55 11.13 27.42
CA LEU A 374 17.41 10.11 26.84
C LEU A 374 17.79 10.44 25.39
N LYS A 375 16.79 10.84 24.58
CA LYS A 375 17.05 11.22 23.18
C LYS A 375 17.96 12.45 23.09
N GLN A 376 17.76 13.46 23.93
CA GLN A 376 18.64 14.63 23.97
C GLN A 376 20.07 14.25 24.34
N ALA A 377 20.28 13.40 25.34
CA ALA A 377 21.63 12.94 25.71
C ALA A 377 22.32 12.22 24.56
N VAL A 378 21.63 11.26 23.93
CA VAL A 378 22.19 10.48 22.79
C VAL A 378 22.38 11.36 21.55
N LEU A 379 21.48 12.28 21.23
CA LEU A 379 21.63 13.22 20.11
C LEU A 379 22.81 14.17 20.31
N ALA A 380 23.10 14.60 21.54
CA ALA A 380 24.31 15.38 21.85
C ALA A 380 25.60 14.57 21.56
N GLU A 381 25.63 13.28 21.95
CA GLU A 381 26.78 12.40 21.68
C GLU A 381 26.94 12.15 20.17
N ILE A 382 25.87 11.86 19.45
CA ILE A 382 25.86 11.67 17.99
C ILE A 382 26.37 12.94 17.31
N SER A 383 25.82 14.10 17.68
CA SER A 383 26.16 15.39 17.11
C SER A 383 27.67 15.77 17.35
N ALA A 384 28.25 15.24 18.43
CA ALA A 384 29.67 15.41 18.71
C ALA A 384 30.59 14.48 17.90
N ALA A 385 30.08 13.31 17.51
CA ALA A 385 30.86 12.27 16.84
C ALA A 385 30.86 12.38 15.31
N VAL A 386 29.81 12.96 14.70
CA VAL A 386 29.67 13.05 13.25
C VAL A 386 30.32 14.31 12.66
N ASP A 387 30.57 14.29 11.34
CA ASP A 387 30.98 15.49 10.59
C ASP A 387 29.91 16.60 10.71
N SER A 388 30.34 17.86 10.75
CA SER A 388 29.43 19.01 10.85
C SER A 388 28.44 19.14 9.69
N ARG A 389 28.69 18.51 8.55
CA ARG A 389 27.82 18.44 7.38
C ARG A 389 26.82 17.30 7.44
N ALA A 390 26.98 16.35 8.35
CA ALA A 390 26.07 15.23 8.53
C ALA A 390 24.67 15.72 8.91
N ILE A 391 23.64 15.02 8.45
CA ILE A 391 22.26 15.31 8.79
C ILE A 391 21.83 14.33 9.88
N LEU A 392 21.17 14.85 10.89
CA LEU A 392 20.62 14.04 11.98
C LEU A 392 19.09 13.99 11.89
N GLY A 393 18.52 12.79 11.96
CA GLY A 393 17.11 12.56 12.05
C GLY A 393 16.72 11.83 13.32
N SER A 394 15.63 12.19 13.96
CA SER A 394 15.03 11.41 15.04
C SER A 394 13.78 10.68 14.58
N ASN A 395 13.72 9.37 14.86
CA ASN A 395 12.53 8.54 14.61
C ASN A 395 11.58 8.60 15.81
N THR A 396 11.36 9.79 16.36
CA THR A 396 10.34 10.00 17.39
C THR A 396 8.94 9.94 16.80
N THR A 397 7.98 9.48 17.58
CA THR A 397 6.57 9.40 17.19
C THR A 397 5.79 10.65 17.62
N THR A 398 6.22 11.30 18.73
CA THR A 398 5.42 12.38 19.35
C THR A 398 6.22 13.54 19.94
N LEU A 399 7.51 13.35 20.23
CA LEU A 399 8.31 14.38 20.87
C LEU A 399 8.62 15.52 19.89
N PRO A 400 8.39 16.78 20.26
CA PRO A 400 8.66 17.90 19.37
C PRO A 400 10.11 17.93 18.89
N ILE A 401 10.31 18.05 17.60
CA ILE A 401 11.64 18.09 16.98
C ILE A 401 12.42 19.33 17.45
N SER A 402 11.72 20.43 17.65
CA SER A 402 12.34 21.66 18.16
C SER A 402 12.91 21.51 19.58
N ASP A 403 12.31 20.67 20.43
CA ASP A 403 12.82 20.38 21.77
C ASP A 403 14.06 19.47 21.72
N LEU A 404 14.03 18.47 20.82
CA LEU A 404 15.18 17.60 20.59
C LEU A 404 16.36 18.37 19.98
N ALA A 405 16.08 19.34 19.11
CA ALA A 405 17.08 20.17 18.46
C ALA A 405 17.96 20.97 19.43
N LEU A 406 17.48 21.25 20.65
CA LEU A 406 18.26 21.96 21.69
C LEU A 406 19.54 21.22 22.09
N ALA A 407 19.61 19.91 21.88
CA ALA A 407 20.76 19.08 22.19
C ALA A 407 21.71 18.88 20.98
N VAL A 408 21.37 19.40 19.81
CA VAL A 408 22.12 19.20 18.56
C VAL A 408 22.99 20.43 18.24
N ARG A 409 24.27 20.21 17.87
CA ARG A 409 25.20 21.30 17.55
C ARG A 409 24.76 22.14 16.34
N ASN A 410 24.25 21.49 15.29
CA ASN A 410 23.82 22.10 14.04
C ASN A 410 22.31 21.87 13.85
N PRO A 411 21.43 22.60 14.58
CA PRO A 411 20.01 22.36 14.57
C PRO A 411 19.35 22.61 13.19
N GLU A 412 20.01 23.37 12.30
CA GLU A 412 19.59 23.57 10.91
C GLU A 412 19.74 22.29 10.06
N ARG A 413 20.56 21.32 10.52
CA ARG A 413 20.79 20.00 9.93
C ARG A 413 20.07 18.87 10.69
N PHE A 414 19.12 19.23 11.54
CA PHE A 414 18.31 18.29 12.32
C PHE A 414 16.85 18.34 11.92
N LEU A 415 16.18 17.17 11.89
CA LEU A 415 14.77 17.01 11.53
C LEU A 415 14.18 15.74 12.14
N GLY A 416 12.86 15.58 12.05
CA GLY A 416 12.20 14.32 12.34
C GLY A 416 12.13 13.42 11.11
N THR A 417 12.31 12.13 11.33
CA THR A 417 12.16 11.06 10.32
C THR A 417 11.30 9.96 10.89
N HIS A 418 10.00 10.16 10.88
CA HIS A 418 9.06 9.21 11.45
C HIS A 418 8.77 8.08 10.45
N PHE A 419 9.41 6.93 10.67
CA PHE A 419 9.15 5.68 9.97
C PHE A 419 8.02 4.91 10.65
N PHE A 420 7.25 4.16 9.88
CA PHE A 420 6.12 3.37 10.38
C PHE A 420 6.50 1.89 10.52
N ALA A 421 5.97 1.24 11.55
CA ALA A 421 6.26 -0.18 11.83
C ALA A 421 5.37 -1.12 10.97
N PRO A 422 5.96 -2.16 10.33
CA PRO A 422 7.38 -2.47 10.24
C PRO A 422 8.11 -1.61 9.18
N ALA A 423 9.20 -0.94 9.57
CA ALA A 423 9.84 0.10 8.75
C ALA A 423 10.36 -0.40 7.38
N GLU A 424 10.71 -1.68 7.27
CA GLU A 424 11.15 -2.29 6.03
C GLU A 424 10.02 -2.55 5.02
N ARG A 425 8.73 -2.43 5.44
CA ARG A 425 7.56 -2.70 4.59
C ARG A 425 6.71 -1.46 4.34
N MET A 426 6.53 -0.64 5.39
CA MET A 426 5.69 0.55 5.30
C MET A 426 6.30 1.56 4.34
N GLU A 427 5.49 2.05 3.40
CA GLU A 427 5.98 2.94 2.33
C GLU A 427 6.14 4.38 2.81
N LEU A 428 5.32 4.84 3.77
CA LEU A 428 5.32 6.23 4.23
C LEU A 428 6.58 6.55 5.04
N LEU A 429 7.14 7.73 4.79
CA LEU A 429 8.07 8.43 5.65
C LEU A 429 7.54 9.85 5.93
N GLU A 430 7.16 10.13 7.17
CA GLU A 430 6.78 11.48 7.60
C GLU A 430 8.05 12.25 7.96
N ILE A 431 8.32 13.32 7.21
CA ILE A 431 9.48 14.21 7.38
C ILE A 431 9.04 15.43 8.15
N ILE A 432 9.53 15.60 9.38
CA ILE A 432 9.09 16.66 10.28
C ILE A 432 10.10 17.80 10.26
N ARG A 433 9.65 18.99 9.82
CA ARG A 433 10.41 20.22 9.81
C ARG A 433 10.36 20.88 11.17
N GLY A 434 11.45 20.83 11.94
CA GLY A 434 11.63 21.61 13.15
C GLY A 434 11.83 23.11 12.86
N LYS A 435 11.74 23.95 13.89
CA LYS A 435 11.85 25.43 13.77
C LYS A 435 13.16 25.88 13.13
N ALA A 436 14.26 25.19 13.43
CA ALA A 436 15.59 25.52 12.91
C ALA A 436 15.93 24.79 11.60
N THR A 437 15.19 23.73 11.22
CA THR A 437 15.50 22.86 10.08
C THR A 437 15.57 23.63 8.77
N SER A 438 16.71 23.58 8.08
CA SER A 438 16.92 24.25 6.79
C SER A 438 16.18 23.56 5.63
N SER A 439 15.91 24.32 4.57
CA SER A 439 15.33 23.74 3.34
C SER A 439 16.28 22.78 2.62
N GLU A 440 17.61 22.97 2.76
CA GLU A 440 18.62 22.03 2.28
C GLU A 440 18.47 20.68 2.96
N THR A 441 18.33 20.69 4.30
CA THR A 441 18.15 19.46 5.11
C THR A 441 16.87 18.70 4.72
N ILE A 442 15.75 19.41 4.48
CA ILE A 442 14.53 18.81 3.96
C ILE A 442 14.79 18.18 2.58
N GLY A 443 15.46 18.88 1.66
CA GLY A 443 15.79 18.33 0.33
C GLY A 443 16.63 17.06 0.41
N ARG A 444 17.56 16.98 1.34
CA ARG A 444 18.37 15.78 1.58
C ARG A 444 17.57 14.65 2.24
N ALA A 445 16.63 14.96 3.13
CA ALA A 445 15.72 13.96 3.69
C ALA A 445 14.75 13.37 2.64
N LEU A 446 14.26 14.19 1.72
CA LEU A 446 13.48 13.73 0.56
C LEU A 446 14.30 12.77 -0.31
N GLN A 447 15.58 13.09 -0.53
CA GLN A 447 16.49 12.21 -1.27
C GLN A 447 16.68 10.86 -0.56
N LEU A 448 16.86 10.85 0.78
CA LEU A 448 16.93 9.62 1.57
C LEU A 448 15.66 8.79 1.41
N ALA A 449 14.49 9.44 1.48
CA ALA A 449 13.20 8.77 1.28
C ALA A 449 13.15 8.09 -0.09
N GLY A 450 13.48 8.80 -1.17
CA GLY A 450 13.52 8.24 -2.52
C GLY A 450 14.51 7.09 -2.66
N GLN A 451 15.74 7.24 -2.10
CA GLN A 451 16.75 6.20 -2.10
C GLN A 451 16.27 4.93 -1.37
N MET A 452 15.59 5.08 -0.24
CA MET A 452 15.01 3.98 0.53
C MET A 452 13.65 3.52 -0.01
N ARG A 453 13.22 3.99 -1.19
CA ARG A 453 11.93 3.68 -1.81
C ARG A 453 10.74 3.99 -0.88
N LYS A 454 10.88 5.06 -0.07
CA LYS A 454 9.81 5.58 0.76
C LYS A 454 9.09 6.72 0.04
N ILE A 455 7.83 6.91 0.41
CA ILE A 455 6.96 7.99 -0.06
C ILE A 455 6.98 9.06 1.03
N PRO A 456 7.63 10.20 0.81
CA PRO A 456 7.72 11.24 1.82
C PRO A 456 6.45 12.08 1.90
N VAL A 457 6.10 12.46 3.13
CA VAL A 457 5.15 13.53 3.40
C VAL A 457 5.81 14.50 4.36
N ILE A 458 5.89 15.77 3.97
CA ILE A 458 6.49 16.82 4.80
C ILE A 458 5.41 17.40 5.70
N VAL A 459 5.74 17.49 7.00
CA VAL A 459 4.89 18.15 8.01
C VAL A 459 5.71 19.11 8.85
N ARG A 460 5.05 20.06 9.50
CA ARG A 460 5.68 20.92 10.50
C ARG A 460 5.71 20.26 11.87
N ASP A 461 6.63 20.73 12.67
CA ASP A 461 6.80 20.27 14.04
C ASP A 461 5.58 20.67 14.91
N GLY A 462 5.18 19.74 15.75
CA GLY A 462 4.09 19.88 16.70
C GLY A 462 3.82 18.57 17.44
N PRO A 463 3.10 18.58 18.55
CA PRO A 463 2.84 17.38 19.35
C PRO A 463 2.14 16.28 18.54
N GLY A 464 2.79 15.12 18.36
CA GLY A 464 2.26 14.00 17.60
C GLY A 464 2.22 14.22 16.09
N PHE A 465 2.83 15.29 15.57
CA PHE A 465 2.94 15.64 14.16
C PHE A 465 1.55 15.59 13.46
N PHE A 466 1.47 15.03 12.25
CA PHE A 466 0.18 14.81 11.58
C PHE A 466 -0.36 13.40 11.84
N THR A 467 0.44 12.37 11.54
CA THR A 467 -0.07 10.99 11.50
C THR A 467 -0.42 10.45 12.87
N SER A 468 0.49 10.57 13.85
CA SER A 468 0.24 10.10 15.21
C SER A 468 -0.93 10.83 15.86
N ARG A 469 -1.04 12.13 15.66
CA ARG A 469 -2.10 12.98 16.20
C ARG A 469 -3.48 12.51 15.70
N VAL A 470 -3.63 12.24 14.42
CA VAL A 470 -4.90 11.77 13.82
C VAL A 470 -5.24 10.34 14.24
N VAL A 471 -4.24 9.45 14.28
CA VAL A 471 -4.44 8.06 14.77
C VAL A 471 -4.84 8.06 16.26
N MET A 472 -4.27 8.98 17.06
CA MET A 472 -4.65 9.09 18.47
C MET A 472 -6.11 9.53 18.63
N ALA A 473 -6.68 10.35 17.76
CA ALA A 473 -8.11 10.66 17.77
C ALA A 473 -8.99 9.41 17.55
N TYR A 474 -8.56 8.50 16.68
CA TYR A 474 -9.22 7.21 16.44
C TYR A 474 -9.18 6.30 17.66
N VAL A 475 -8.02 6.15 18.28
CA VAL A 475 -7.83 5.33 19.49
C VAL A 475 -8.56 5.93 20.68
N GLN A 476 -8.47 7.25 20.87
CA GLN A 476 -9.09 7.97 21.95
C GLN A 476 -10.61 7.80 21.97
N GLU A 477 -11.26 7.97 20.81
CA GLU A 477 -12.71 7.82 20.71
C GLU A 477 -13.15 6.38 21.04
N ALA A 478 -12.34 5.39 20.64
CA ALA A 478 -12.60 3.98 20.98
C ALA A 478 -12.43 3.68 22.49
N LEU A 479 -11.43 4.27 23.14
CA LEU A 479 -11.26 4.17 24.60
C LEU A 479 -12.45 4.78 25.34
N LEU A 480 -12.98 5.91 24.87
CA LEU A 480 -14.17 6.53 25.43
C LEU A 480 -15.41 5.65 25.24
N MET A 481 -15.57 5.00 24.08
CA MET A 481 -16.64 4.00 23.86
C MET A 481 -16.50 2.79 24.80
N LEU A 482 -15.27 2.34 25.05
CA LEU A 482 -15.02 1.27 26.02
C LEU A 482 -15.47 1.68 27.43
N ARG A 483 -15.17 2.91 27.87
CA ARG A 483 -15.63 3.47 29.14
C ARG A 483 -17.16 3.59 29.20
N GLU A 484 -17.82 3.84 28.08
CA GLU A 484 -19.27 3.87 27.93
C GLU A 484 -19.91 2.46 27.98
N GLY A 485 -19.10 1.39 28.10
CA GLY A 485 -19.57 0.00 28.21
C GLY A 485 -19.82 -0.69 26.88
N ILE A 486 -19.37 -0.12 25.75
CA ILE A 486 -19.46 -0.78 24.46
C ILE A 486 -18.38 -1.85 24.35
N SER A 487 -18.77 -3.06 23.92
CA SER A 487 -17.85 -4.20 23.78
C SER A 487 -16.66 -3.85 22.85
N PRO A 488 -15.41 -4.16 23.24
CA PRO A 488 -14.24 -3.94 22.41
C PRO A 488 -14.35 -4.63 21.04
N TRP A 489 -14.92 -5.83 20.99
CA TRP A 489 -15.17 -6.55 19.74
C TRP A 489 -16.14 -5.79 18.82
N CYS A 490 -17.18 -5.19 19.38
CA CYS A 490 -18.13 -4.41 18.61
C CYS A 490 -17.44 -3.19 17.97
N VAL A 491 -16.65 -2.44 18.74
CA VAL A 491 -15.93 -1.26 18.25
C VAL A 491 -14.93 -1.64 17.14
N ASP A 492 -14.12 -2.67 17.38
CA ASP A 492 -13.10 -3.11 16.43
C ASP A 492 -13.71 -3.70 15.15
N ASN A 493 -14.75 -4.54 15.27
CA ASN A 493 -15.42 -5.14 14.12
C ASN A 493 -16.13 -4.09 13.25
N VAL A 494 -16.78 -3.09 13.86
CA VAL A 494 -17.40 -1.99 13.09
C VAL A 494 -16.34 -1.21 12.31
N ALA A 495 -15.20 -0.91 12.92
CA ALA A 495 -14.10 -0.25 12.23
C ALA A 495 -13.57 -1.09 11.06
N GLN A 496 -13.37 -2.39 11.27
CA GLN A 496 -12.90 -3.30 10.21
C GLN A 496 -13.92 -3.45 9.08
N ASN A 497 -15.20 -3.58 9.40
CA ASN A 497 -16.28 -3.62 8.40
C ASN A 497 -16.37 -2.31 7.61
N ALA A 498 -15.95 -1.20 8.19
CA ALA A 498 -15.86 0.11 7.51
C ALA A 498 -14.56 0.29 6.69
N GLY A 499 -13.73 -0.75 6.59
CA GLY A 499 -12.53 -0.81 5.75
C GLY A 499 -11.22 -0.52 6.45
N MET A 500 -11.19 -0.32 7.77
CA MET A 500 -9.93 -0.25 8.53
C MET A 500 -9.35 -1.66 8.68
N PRO A 501 -8.06 -1.90 8.41
CA PRO A 501 -7.50 -3.25 8.50
C PRO A 501 -7.42 -3.76 9.93
N VAL A 502 -7.32 -2.84 10.90
CA VAL A 502 -7.21 -3.13 12.34
C VAL A 502 -8.13 -2.20 13.10
N GLY A 503 -8.89 -2.75 14.04
CA GLY A 503 -9.74 -1.95 14.91
C GLY A 503 -8.93 -1.12 15.92
N PRO A 504 -9.48 0.01 16.41
CA PRO A 504 -8.74 0.98 17.22
C PRO A 504 -8.25 0.44 18.56
N LEU A 505 -9.00 -0.45 19.19
CA LEU A 505 -8.62 -1.05 20.47
C LEU A 505 -7.54 -2.14 20.30
N THR A 506 -7.55 -2.83 19.16
CA THR A 506 -6.43 -3.69 18.76
C THR A 506 -5.19 -2.85 18.44
N VAL A 507 -5.32 -1.68 17.76
CA VAL A 507 -4.20 -0.74 17.56
C VAL A 507 -3.61 -0.31 18.89
N ALA A 508 -4.44 -0.02 19.90
CA ALA A 508 -3.98 0.30 21.25
C ALA A 508 -3.11 -0.81 21.86
N ASP A 509 -3.57 -2.06 21.80
CA ASP A 509 -2.81 -3.21 22.32
C ASP A 509 -1.52 -3.50 21.52
N LEU A 510 -1.51 -3.26 20.21
CA LEU A 510 -0.32 -3.39 19.36
C LEU A 510 0.72 -2.31 19.62
N THR A 511 0.28 -1.08 19.85
CA THR A 511 1.15 0.07 20.17
C THR A 511 1.72 -0.07 21.59
N SER A 512 1.02 -0.72 22.47
CA SER A 512 1.27 -0.90 23.89
C SER A 512 0.71 0.23 24.75
N LEU A 513 -0.06 -0.16 25.78
CA LEU A 513 -0.88 0.77 26.56
C LEU A 513 -0.04 1.73 27.44
N ASP A 514 1.15 1.32 27.86
CA ASP A 514 2.11 2.20 28.56
C ASP A 514 2.70 3.28 27.62
N LEU A 515 3.03 2.93 26.39
CA LEU A 515 3.48 3.91 25.39
C LEU A 515 2.35 4.89 25.05
N LEU A 516 1.13 4.39 24.86
CA LEU A 516 -0.04 5.26 24.63
C LEU A 516 -0.31 6.20 25.82
N ALA A 517 -0.13 5.73 27.05
CA ALA A 517 -0.27 6.58 28.23
C ALA A 517 0.75 7.75 28.20
N ASN A 518 2.00 7.48 27.85
CA ASN A 518 3.03 8.51 27.70
C ASN A 518 2.68 9.49 26.55
N ILE A 519 2.14 8.99 25.45
CA ILE A 519 1.69 9.83 24.31
C ILE A 519 0.56 10.76 24.75
N PHE A 520 -0.48 10.24 25.40
CA PHE A 520 -1.60 11.08 25.85
C PHE A 520 -1.19 12.06 26.95
N GLU A 521 -0.27 11.68 27.83
CA GLU A 521 0.30 12.63 28.80
C GLU A 521 1.06 13.76 28.13
N SER A 522 1.87 13.45 27.11
CA SER A 522 2.55 14.46 26.30
C SER A 522 1.57 15.39 25.57
N LEU A 523 0.53 14.84 24.93
CA LEU A 523 -0.50 15.62 24.25
C LEU A 523 -1.27 16.52 25.20
N ALA A 524 -1.63 16.03 26.38
CA ALA A 524 -2.33 16.82 27.42
C ALA A 524 -1.51 18.04 27.86
N ASN A 525 -0.19 17.87 28.00
CA ASN A 525 0.71 18.95 28.45
C ASN A 525 0.90 20.05 27.40
N HIS A 526 0.70 19.74 26.12
CA HIS A 526 0.90 20.71 25.02
C HIS A 526 -0.37 21.41 24.54
N GLY A 527 -1.56 21.01 24.98
CA GLY A 527 -2.81 21.79 24.90
C GLY A 527 -3.48 21.92 23.53
N HIS A 528 -3.12 21.11 22.51
CA HIS A 528 -3.66 21.20 21.15
C HIS A 528 -4.53 20.00 20.76
N GLY A 529 -5.58 20.20 19.95
CA GLY A 529 -6.36 19.19 19.23
C GLY A 529 -6.89 18.06 20.13
N THR A 530 -6.38 16.84 19.92
CA THR A 530 -6.67 15.62 20.70
C THR A 530 -6.42 15.75 22.21
N ALA A 531 -5.72 16.79 22.66
CA ALA A 531 -5.52 17.05 24.09
C ALA A 531 -6.84 17.23 24.87
N ARG A 532 -7.94 17.59 24.22
CA ARG A 532 -9.25 17.81 24.86
C ARG A 532 -9.76 16.61 25.66
N CYS A 533 -9.46 15.38 25.21
CA CYS A 533 -9.83 14.14 25.90
C CYS A 533 -8.60 13.30 26.30
N ALA A 534 -7.39 13.84 26.19
CA ALA A 534 -6.17 13.09 26.50
C ALA A 534 -6.14 12.64 27.98
N LEU A 535 -6.60 13.50 28.90
CA LEU A 535 -6.67 13.16 30.33
C LEU A 535 -7.67 12.02 30.61
N ASP A 536 -8.85 12.05 29.97
CA ASP A 536 -9.83 10.96 30.06
C ASP A 536 -9.25 9.63 29.55
N SER A 537 -8.56 9.68 28.40
CA SER A 537 -7.92 8.51 27.81
C SER A 537 -6.77 8.00 28.68
N LEU A 538 -6.00 8.88 29.29
CA LEU A 538 -4.94 8.54 30.25
C LEU A 538 -5.50 7.84 31.47
N GLU A 539 -6.62 8.30 32.03
CA GLU A 539 -7.31 7.64 33.14
C GLU A 539 -7.75 6.21 32.77
N ILE A 540 -8.34 6.03 31.58
CA ILE A 540 -8.73 4.72 31.06
C ILE A 540 -7.50 3.81 30.96
N LEU A 541 -6.41 4.26 30.35
CA LEU A 541 -5.19 3.47 30.18
C LEU A 541 -4.53 3.10 31.49
N ARG A 542 -4.58 3.98 32.50
CA ARG A 542 -4.07 3.68 33.85
C ARG A 542 -4.78 2.50 34.50
N GLN A 543 -6.07 2.27 34.20
CA GLN A 543 -6.79 1.08 34.70
C GLN A 543 -6.17 -0.23 34.21
N PHE A 544 -5.57 -0.22 33.01
CA PHE A 544 -4.88 -1.40 32.45
C PHE A 544 -3.42 -1.48 32.90
N THR A 545 -2.69 -0.39 32.80
CA THR A 545 -1.25 -0.37 33.10
C THR A 545 -0.94 -0.69 34.55
N THR A 546 -1.74 -0.24 35.52
CA THR A 546 -1.62 -0.59 36.95
C THR A 546 -1.85 -2.07 37.21
N ARG A 547 -2.52 -2.78 36.32
CA ARG A 547 -2.73 -4.23 36.33
C ARG A 547 -1.70 -5.01 35.53
N SER A 548 -0.61 -4.35 35.11
CA SER A 548 0.41 -4.92 34.20
C SER A 548 -0.15 -5.44 32.88
N ARG A 549 -1.30 -4.94 32.45
CA ARG A 549 -1.91 -5.24 31.17
C ARG A 549 -1.42 -4.19 30.15
N LEU A 550 -0.32 -4.52 29.45
CA LEU A 550 0.38 -3.57 28.59
C LEU A 550 0.12 -3.82 27.09
N GLY A 551 -0.81 -4.70 26.76
CA GLY A 551 -1.15 -5.06 25.40
C GLY A 551 -0.51 -6.38 24.93
N ARG A 552 -0.37 -6.52 23.61
CA ARG A 552 0.10 -7.77 22.98
C ARG A 552 1.47 -8.24 23.48
N LYS A 553 2.38 -7.31 23.82
CA LYS A 553 3.72 -7.64 24.34
C LYS A 553 3.72 -8.42 25.64
N THR A 554 2.70 -8.22 26.49
CA THR A 554 2.49 -8.93 27.76
C THR A 554 1.41 -10.01 27.65
N LYS A 555 0.89 -10.28 26.46
CA LYS A 555 -0.28 -11.14 26.18
C LYS A 555 -1.54 -10.73 26.96
N ALA A 556 -1.58 -9.53 27.48
CA ALA A 556 -2.67 -8.97 28.26
C ALA A 556 -2.74 -7.45 28.04
N GLY A 557 -3.81 -6.99 27.48
CA GLY A 557 -4.14 -5.60 27.23
C GLY A 557 -5.63 -5.35 27.41
N ILE A 558 -6.26 -4.66 26.49
CA ILE A 558 -7.72 -4.58 26.38
C ILE A 558 -8.28 -5.98 26.10
N TYR A 559 -7.59 -6.74 25.27
CA TYR A 559 -7.81 -8.17 25.06
C TYR A 559 -6.81 -9.02 25.83
N ASN A 560 -7.11 -10.30 26.01
CA ASN A 560 -6.11 -11.33 26.26
C ASN A 560 -5.59 -11.86 24.91
N TYR A 561 -4.43 -12.53 24.94
CA TYR A 561 -3.81 -13.14 23.74
C TYR A 561 -3.41 -14.58 24.07
N ASP A 562 -3.81 -15.51 23.20
CA ASP A 562 -3.45 -16.93 23.31
C ASP A 562 -1.97 -17.22 22.98
N ALA A 563 -1.62 -18.48 22.88
CA ALA A 563 -0.26 -18.90 22.52
C ALA A 563 0.15 -18.44 21.11
N ASN A 564 -0.81 -18.34 20.18
CA ASN A 564 -0.63 -17.92 18.79
C ASN A 564 -0.75 -16.39 18.61
N TYR A 565 -0.89 -15.64 19.71
CA TYR A 565 -1.14 -14.19 19.69
C TYR A 565 -2.47 -13.79 19.04
N GLU A 566 -3.46 -14.71 19.03
CA GLU A 566 -4.83 -14.39 18.65
C GLU A 566 -5.57 -13.76 19.84
N ARG A 567 -6.45 -12.80 19.51
CA ARG A 567 -7.24 -12.08 20.53
C ARG A 567 -8.27 -12.99 21.19
N VAL A 568 -8.36 -12.90 22.48
CA VAL A 568 -9.34 -13.61 23.32
C VAL A 568 -9.98 -12.61 24.29
N ASP A 569 -11.22 -12.87 24.70
CA ASP A 569 -11.92 -12.02 25.68
C ASP A 569 -11.13 -11.90 26.97
N TRP A 570 -11.24 -10.73 27.58
CA TRP A 570 -10.89 -10.52 28.97
C TRP A 570 -12.18 -10.43 29.81
N PRO A 571 -12.64 -11.51 30.48
CA PRO A 571 -13.93 -11.54 31.15
C PRO A 571 -14.09 -10.53 32.29
N GLU A 572 -12.98 -10.16 32.95
CA GLU A 572 -12.96 -9.20 34.04
C GLU A 572 -13.14 -7.74 33.59
N LEU A 573 -13.08 -7.44 32.31
CA LEU A 573 -13.30 -6.10 31.76
C LEU A 573 -14.65 -5.52 32.19
N LYS A 574 -15.68 -6.36 32.30
CA LYS A 574 -17.01 -5.99 32.79
C LYS A 574 -17.04 -5.41 34.22
N TYR A 575 -16.01 -5.69 35.03
CA TYR A 575 -15.89 -5.11 36.38
C TYR A 575 -15.22 -3.73 36.37
N LEU A 576 -14.54 -3.36 35.29
CA LEU A 576 -14.02 -2.02 35.08
C LEU A 576 -15.08 -1.10 34.44
N TYR A 577 -15.75 -1.63 33.43
CA TYR A 577 -16.73 -0.90 32.64
C TYR A 577 -18.01 -1.75 32.53
N THR A 578 -19.09 -1.28 33.14
CA THR A 578 -20.38 -1.97 33.09
C THR A 578 -20.86 -2.00 31.64
N PRO A 579 -21.15 -3.18 31.07
CA PRO A 579 -21.67 -3.26 29.70
C PRO A 579 -22.95 -2.42 29.56
N THR A 580 -23.05 -1.67 28.46
CA THR A 580 -24.24 -0.88 28.16
C THR A 580 -25.47 -1.81 27.97
N ALA A 581 -26.60 -1.42 28.56
CA ALA A 581 -27.87 -2.15 28.37
C ALA A 581 -28.50 -1.86 26.98
N ALA A 582 -28.13 -0.75 26.35
CA ALA A 582 -28.59 -0.42 25.03
C ALA A 582 -27.75 -1.14 23.97
N GLU A 583 -28.38 -1.72 22.95
CA GLU A 583 -27.68 -2.30 21.82
C GLU A 583 -26.93 -1.20 21.06
N PRO A 584 -25.60 -1.32 20.88
CA PRO A 584 -24.83 -0.32 20.16
C PRO A 584 -25.25 -0.24 18.68
N VAL A 585 -25.43 0.99 18.16
CA VAL A 585 -25.76 1.22 16.77
C VAL A 585 -24.48 1.26 15.93
N PRO A 586 -24.21 0.28 15.05
CA PRO A 586 -22.94 0.21 14.30
C PRO A 586 -22.63 1.47 13.51
N SER A 587 -23.63 2.10 12.90
CA SER A 587 -23.43 3.35 12.14
C SER A 587 -23.01 4.53 13.04
N GLU A 588 -23.42 4.56 14.31
CA GLU A 588 -22.97 5.59 15.25
C GLU A 588 -21.51 5.36 15.66
N ILE A 589 -21.13 4.10 15.94
CA ILE A 589 -19.73 3.74 16.21
C ILE A 589 -18.84 4.14 15.04
N GLU A 590 -19.22 3.75 13.82
CA GLU A 590 -18.50 4.13 12.60
C GLU A 590 -18.37 5.64 12.49
N GLN A 591 -19.47 6.38 12.59
CA GLN A 591 -19.47 7.84 12.52
C GLN A 591 -18.54 8.47 13.57
N ARG A 592 -18.56 7.99 14.80
CA ARG A 592 -17.69 8.48 15.87
C ARG A 592 -16.22 8.30 15.51
N LEU A 593 -15.81 7.12 15.02
CA LEU A 593 -14.44 6.79 14.69
C LEU A 593 -13.91 7.58 13.48
N PHE A 594 -14.73 7.77 12.46
CA PHE A 594 -14.28 8.44 11.23
C PHE A 594 -14.37 9.97 11.34
N VAL A 595 -15.41 10.50 11.98
CA VAL A 595 -15.57 11.94 12.17
C VAL A 595 -14.50 12.50 13.12
N SER A 596 -14.13 11.77 14.19
CA SER A 596 -13.05 12.23 15.10
C SER A 596 -11.71 12.38 14.37
N GLN A 597 -11.37 11.43 13.50
CA GLN A 597 -10.16 11.52 12.67
C GLN A 597 -10.22 12.69 11.67
N ALA A 598 -11.36 12.87 11.01
CA ALA A 598 -11.52 13.96 10.03
C ALA A 598 -11.45 15.34 10.69
N ILE A 599 -12.03 15.50 11.88
CA ILE A 599 -11.93 16.74 12.67
C ILE A 599 -10.47 17.02 13.02
N GLU A 600 -9.75 16.03 13.53
CA GLU A 600 -8.37 16.22 13.95
C GLU A 600 -7.43 16.49 12.76
N ALA A 601 -7.65 15.81 11.62
CA ALA A 601 -6.92 16.12 10.39
C ALA A 601 -7.20 17.54 9.89
N SER A 602 -8.44 18.01 10.00
CA SER A 602 -8.82 19.41 9.66
C SER A 602 -8.16 20.41 10.61
N ASN A 603 -8.08 20.12 11.91
CA ASN A 603 -7.34 20.93 12.87
C ASN A 603 -5.86 21.03 12.50
N ALA A 604 -5.22 19.90 12.21
CA ALA A 604 -3.82 19.86 11.80
C ALA A 604 -3.55 20.65 10.51
N LEU A 605 -4.50 20.63 9.55
CA LEU A 605 -4.43 21.44 8.33
C LEU A 605 -4.56 22.93 8.65
N ASN A 606 -5.52 23.31 9.51
CA ASN A 606 -5.74 24.72 9.92
C ASN A 606 -4.56 25.31 10.69
N GLU A 607 -3.90 24.49 11.51
CA GLU A 607 -2.71 24.86 12.27
C GLU A 607 -1.45 24.89 11.37
N GLY A 608 -1.55 24.43 10.11
CA GLY A 608 -0.43 24.37 9.18
C GLY A 608 0.58 23.27 9.50
N ILE A 609 0.21 22.27 10.30
CA ILE A 609 1.04 21.09 10.55
C ILE A 609 1.24 20.31 9.23
N ILE A 610 0.18 20.20 8.44
CA ILE A 610 0.24 19.74 7.05
C ILE A 610 -0.42 20.81 6.17
N GLU A 611 0.17 21.11 5.00
CA GLU A 611 -0.29 22.20 4.15
C GLU A 611 -1.15 21.74 2.97
N ASP A 612 -0.92 20.49 2.51
CA ASP A 612 -1.60 19.95 1.33
C ASP A 612 -2.61 18.86 1.74
N PRO A 613 -3.91 19.07 1.51
CA PRO A 613 -4.94 18.06 1.80
C PRO A 613 -4.72 16.74 1.08
N ALA A 614 -4.16 16.75 -0.13
CA ALA A 614 -3.86 15.52 -0.87
C ALA A 614 -2.75 14.73 -0.18
N MET A 615 -1.73 15.40 0.37
CA MET A 615 -0.68 14.76 1.17
C MET A 615 -1.23 14.24 2.51
N ALA A 616 -2.18 14.93 3.14
CA ALA A 616 -2.87 14.44 4.34
C ALA A 616 -3.64 13.14 4.06
N ASN A 617 -4.37 13.09 2.95
CA ASN A 617 -5.08 11.91 2.50
C ASN A 617 -4.12 10.75 2.18
N LEU A 618 -3.05 11.02 1.43
CA LEU A 618 -2.01 10.03 1.13
C LEU A 618 -1.34 9.49 2.40
N ALA A 619 -0.96 10.36 3.33
CA ALA A 619 -0.38 9.97 4.62
C ALA A 619 -1.32 9.08 5.42
N SER A 620 -2.62 9.35 5.42
CA SER A 620 -3.61 8.53 6.12
C SER A 620 -3.71 7.12 5.55
N VAL A 621 -3.71 7.01 4.22
CA VAL A 621 -3.80 5.71 3.54
C VAL A 621 -2.52 4.90 3.72
N LEU A 622 -1.35 5.51 3.57
CA LEU A 622 -0.07 4.81 3.67
C LEU A 622 0.40 4.60 5.12
N GLY A 623 0.07 5.50 6.04
CA GLY A 623 0.56 5.47 7.42
C GLY A 623 -0.23 4.54 8.34
N TRP A 624 -1.56 4.58 8.28
CA TRP A 624 -2.41 3.72 9.12
C TRP A 624 -3.53 3.03 8.37
N SER A 625 -3.35 2.91 7.04
CA SER A 625 -4.24 2.17 6.14
C SER A 625 -5.70 2.65 6.20
N TYR A 626 -5.90 3.96 6.32
CA TYR A 626 -7.23 4.56 6.19
C TYR A 626 -7.84 4.15 4.83
N PRO A 627 -9.14 3.85 4.74
CA PRO A 627 -9.73 3.32 3.50
C PRO A 627 -9.57 4.28 2.31
N ALA A 628 -8.75 3.89 1.33
CA ALA A 628 -8.50 4.68 0.12
C ALA A 628 -9.78 4.91 -0.70
N ALA A 629 -10.71 3.97 -0.69
CA ALA A 629 -12.03 4.10 -1.30
C ALA A 629 -12.83 5.30 -0.77
N ARG A 630 -12.57 5.71 0.47
CA ARG A 630 -13.16 6.88 1.12
C ARG A 630 -12.38 8.18 0.89
N GLY A 631 -11.28 8.12 0.11
CA GLY A 631 -10.49 9.30 -0.28
C GLY A 631 -9.45 9.74 0.73
N GLY A 632 -9.14 8.93 1.75
CA GLY A 632 -8.30 9.33 2.87
C GLY A 632 -9.07 10.13 3.92
N VAL A 633 -8.36 10.58 4.95
CA VAL A 633 -8.96 11.13 6.17
C VAL A 633 -9.74 12.43 5.95
N LEU A 634 -9.26 13.33 5.12
CA LEU A 634 -9.98 14.56 4.74
C LEU A 634 -10.96 14.29 3.60
N GLY A 635 -10.62 13.40 2.67
CA GLY A 635 -11.50 12.97 1.59
C GLY A 635 -12.79 12.30 2.07
N TYR A 636 -12.81 11.79 3.30
CA TYR A 636 -14.03 11.27 3.95
C TYR A 636 -15.14 12.32 4.05
N ILE A 637 -14.80 13.59 4.25
CA ILE A 637 -15.76 14.69 4.31
C ILE A 637 -16.51 14.81 2.97
N GLU A 638 -15.79 14.78 1.87
CA GLU A 638 -16.38 14.78 0.53
C GLU A 638 -17.10 13.48 0.20
N PHE A 639 -16.54 12.35 0.64
CA PHE A 639 -17.12 11.02 0.40
C PHE A 639 -18.54 10.89 0.93
N ILE A 640 -18.82 11.37 2.15
CA ILE A 640 -20.20 11.35 2.70
C ILE A 640 -20.98 12.59 2.32
N GLY A 641 -20.34 13.62 1.77
CA GLY A 641 -20.88 14.94 1.43
C GLY A 641 -20.79 15.92 2.60
N ALA A 642 -20.31 17.14 2.33
CA ALA A 642 -20.02 18.14 3.35
C ALA A 642 -21.22 18.46 4.26
N ASP A 643 -22.43 18.62 3.69
CA ASP A 643 -23.66 18.84 4.47
C ASP A 643 -24.03 17.64 5.36
N SER A 644 -23.79 16.44 4.88
CA SER A 644 -24.07 15.22 5.65
C SER A 644 -23.03 15.07 6.77
N PHE A 645 -21.76 15.35 6.50
CA PHE A 645 -20.71 15.39 7.51
C PHE A 645 -21.07 16.36 8.64
N GLU A 646 -21.47 17.57 8.29
CA GLU A 646 -21.82 18.62 9.28
C GLU A 646 -23.04 18.21 10.12
N ARG A 647 -24.09 17.62 9.50
CA ARG A 647 -25.24 17.08 10.25
C ARG A 647 -24.85 15.99 11.24
N VAL A 648 -23.99 15.04 10.79
CA VAL A 648 -23.50 13.96 11.64
C VAL A 648 -22.64 14.52 12.78
N ARG A 649 -21.70 15.41 12.47
CA ARG A 649 -20.83 16.06 13.44
C ARG A 649 -21.63 16.78 14.52
N GLN A 650 -22.65 17.59 14.15
CA GLN A 650 -23.52 18.29 15.10
C GLN A 650 -24.33 17.33 15.98
N LYS A 651 -24.84 16.22 15.40
CA LYS A 651 -25.51 15.17 16.17
C LYS A 651 -24.57 14.58 17.23
N LEU A 652 -23.33 14.25 16.83
CA LEU A 652 -22.31 13.71 17.72
C LEU A 652 -21.90 14.74 18.79
N GLN A 653 -21.74 16.00 18.42
CA GLN A 653 -21.41 17.09 19.36
C GLN A 653 -22.49 17.26 20.44
N ARG A 654 -23.78 17.23 20.06
CA ARG A 654 -24.89 17.32 21.04
C ARG A 654 -24.90 16.15 22.03
N LYS A 655 -24.54 14.95 21.56
CA LYS A 655 -24.60 13.72 22.38
C LYS A 655 -23.33 13.51 23.20
N PHE A 656 -22.16 13.85 22.65
CA PHE A 656 -20.86 13.49 23.20
C PHE A 656 -19.95 14.70 23.52
N GLY A 657 -20.43 15.94 23.31
CA GLY A 657 -19.72 17.14 23.73
C GLY A 657 -18.64 17.63 22.79
N ASN A 658 -17.72 18.42 23.35
CA ASN A 658 -16.74 19.23 22.60
C ASN A 658 -15.72 18.45 21.78
N ARG A 659 -15.58 17.13 21.98
CA ARG A 659 -14.70 16.29 21.18
C ARG A 659 -15.09 16.23 19.70
N PHE A 660 -16.35 16.58 19.39
CA PHE A 660 -16.87 16.73 18.02
C PHE A 660 -17.12 18.19 17.65
N GLU A 661 -16.45 19.13 18.30
CA GLU A 661 -16.54 20.54 17.97
C GLU A 661 -16.01 20.82 16.57
N ARG A 662 -16.60 21.79 15.89
CA ARG A 662 -16.23 22.16 14.52
C ARG A 662 -14.82 22.75 14.49
N PRO A 663 -13.92 22.30 13.60
CA PRO A 663 -12.69 23.03 13.28
C PRO A 663 -12.97 24.45 12.79
N GLU A 664 -12.04 25.38 12.98
CA GLU A 664 -12.21 26.76 12.54
C GLU A 664 -12.49 26.88 11.03
N LYS A 665 -11.85 26.03 10.25
CA LYS A 665 -12.11 25.89 8.80
C LYS A 665 -12.36 24.42 8.49
N LEU A 666 -13.40 24.15 7.74
CA LEU A 666 -13.80 22.81 7.25
C LEU A 666 -13.90 22.90 5.74
#